data_7c7e81b0c5ecb38bbf865e2ae512ac16
#
_entry.id   7c7e81b0c5ecb38bbf865e2ae512ac16
#
_cell.length_a   1.000
_cell.length_b   1.000
_cell.length_c   1.000
_cell.angle_alpha   90.00
_cell.angle_beta   90.00
_cell.angle_gamma   90.00
#
_symmetry.space_group_name_H-M   'P 1'
#
loop_
_entity.id
_entity.type
_entity.pdbx_description
1 polymer ?
#
loop_
_entity_poly.entity_id
_entity_poly.type
_entity_poly.pdbx_seq_one_letter_code
_entity_poly.pdbx_strand_id
1 'polypeptide(L)'
;MKKFFPTLLLLLSCGLSAVAQPSGNPLVFGENRLTLITPTLFRLEFARDGKFIDDPTIFAYDRSNLLPAARFEVRALGGDRYEITTEALRIVYEHDGFPFGLHNFAAYYKLNGKEKKFTNRCIFRNNLGGPVETLDRVTGEIPMQDGLLSRDGWYVIDDERSDLLVDGWLRPRDTRSHVQDQYCFVYGNDYKAALADLGAIGGRVPMTRKYIHGVWYCRYWDYTSEEFLSIIDGYEQNDFPLDNLVFDMGWHTYTARTGTGHAGSRSWTGYTWERERIPDPEALIAEVHRRGVTVSLNDNPHDGIRPHGELYGAFMKDMGADPAKPLLFDLGDRKYMETFFKHAHHTTEDMGVDFWWLAWQQNYLYPEVRGYRSTSLQWINELYYRETERKGLRGAGYSRWAGWGDHRHPIQFSGDAQANWEMLAFEVKLTAASGNAGCYYWAHDIGGFRGDPNPELTVRWTQFGALSAALRVHSTKDARLDRRPWISGERETAAMRRMYHMRSELMPYVYSSVWQTHSTMVPLNRPMYIEYGGDERAYCNEQEFLFGDLLLAAPIASPGTGPDKVASQRVWFPGEDVWYDFFTHERFDGGRECEISKPLEEFPLYVRGGWVLPMQPYTPRPASTPLTTLVMRVYPSAGDADNTYTLYEDDGVTRDYEQGAYATTQLNYRRTGRVTTVTVRPTAGSYEGQVVKRAYRLQLPAAGKIERAKVGGRSVKPVFDEKLKCHVIEVPAADIRREVKIEIIG
;
A
#
# COMPACT_ATOMS: atom_id res chain seq x y z
N MET A 1 -55.98 -40.63 75.75
CA MET A 1 -56.03 -40.23 74.33
C MET A 1 -55.08 -39.04 74.12
N LYS A 2 -53.88 -39.31 73.65
CA LYS A 2 -52.87 -38.28 73.32
C LYS A 2 -52.86 -38.08 71.81
N LYS A 3 -53.14 -36.85 71.37
CA LYS A 3 -53.06 -36.42 69.97
C LYS A 3 -51.63 -36.08 69.64
N PHE A 4 -51.08 -36.77 68.64
CA PHE A 4 -49.82 -36.43 68.00
C PHE A 4 -50.07 -35.42 66.87
N PHE A 5 -49.36 -34.27 66.87
CA PHE A 5 -49.24 -33.36 65.74
C PHE A 5 -47.91 -33.65 65.02
N PRO A 6 -47.87 -33.82 63.72
CA PRO A 6 -46.57 -33.84 62.98
C PRO A 6 -46.15 -32.46 62.58
N THR A 7 -44.96 -32.05 62.99
CA THR A 7 -44.28 -30.79 62.57
C THR A 7 -43.77 -31.00 61.12
N LEU A 8 -44.27 -30.24 60.20
CA LEU A 8 -43.82 -30.21 58.77
C LEU A 8 -42.57 -29.32 58.69
N LEU A 9 -41.41 -29.89 58.46
CA LEU A 9 -40.15 -29.19 58.19
C LEU A 9 -40.17 -28.77 56.72
N LEU A 10 -40.35 -27.47 56.43
CA LEU A 10 -40.15 -26.92 55.05
C LEU A 10 -38.63 -26.75 54.82
N LEU A 11 -38.02 -27.65 54.06
CA LEU A 11 -36.69 -27.44 53.48
C LEU A 11 -36.80 -26.44 52.34
N LEU A 12 -36.37 -25.18 52.55
CA LEU A 12 -36.07 -24.23 51.49
C LEU A 12 -34.81 -24.72 50.77
N SER A 13 -34.95 -25.39 49.66
CA SER A 13 -33.86 -25.58 48.70
C SER A 13 -33.59 -24.23 48.01
N CYS A 14 -32.59 -23.48 48.44
CA CYS A 14 -31.98 -22.44 47.60
C CYS A 14 -31.34 -23.14 46.40
N GLY A 15 -32.07 -23.20 45.33
CA GLY A 15 -31.52 -23.57 44.03
C GLY A 15 -30.56 -22.46 43.60
N LEU A 16 -29.25 -22.69 43.84
CA LEU A 16 -28.22 -22.00 43.10
C LEU A 16 -28.42 -22.36 41.62
N SER A 17 -29.08 -21.50 40.85
CA SER A 17 -29.01 -21.58 39.41
C SER A 17 -27.55 -21.39 39.03
N ALA A 18 -26.89 -22.48 38.70
CA ALA A 18 -25.58 -22.42 38.08
C ALA A 18 -25.78 -21.67 36.73
N VAL A 19 -25.36 -20.42 36.66
CA VAL A 19 -25.31 -19.68 35.40
C VAL A 19 -24.43 -20.52 34.48
N ALA A 20 -24.97 -20.96 33.35
CA ALA A 20 -24.22 -21.75 32.38
C ALA A 20 -22.98 -20.94 31.96
N GLN A 21 -21.81 -21.57 32.05
CA GLN A 21 -20.58 -20.93 31.59
C GLN A 21 -20.69 -20.60 30.11
N PRO A 22 -20.40 -19.35 29.67
CA PRO A 22 -20.44 -19.03 28.27
C PRO A 22 -19.48 -19.92 27.49
N SER A 23 -19.92 -20.43 26.37
CA SER A 23 -19.18 -21.36 25.53
C SER A 23 -19.28 -20.96 24.06
N GLY A 24 -18.28 -21.32 23.27
CA GLY A 24 -18.20 -20.95 21.86
C GLY A 24 -17.53 -19.58 21.66
N ASN A 25 -17.47 -19.17 20.41
CA ASN A 25 -16.99 -17.85 19.98
C ASN A 25 -17.97 -17.31 18.95
N PRO A 26 -18.61 -16.16 19.20
CA PRO A 26 -18.38 -15.21 20.29
C PRO A 26 -18.89 -15.65 21.68
N LEU A 27 -18.32 -15.07 22.73
CA LEU A 27 -18.78 -15.18 24.12
C LEU A 27 -19.83 -14.13 24.39
N VAL A 28 -21.05 -14.52 24.79
CA VAL A 28 -22.17 -13.61 25.05
C VAL A 28 -22.49 -13.61 26.55
N PHE A 29 -22.60 -12.42 27.13
CA PHE A 29 -22.91 -12.15 28.53
C PHE A 29 -24.04 -11.11 28.59
N GLY A 30 -25.29 -11.53 28.37
CA GLY A 30 -26.43 -10.62 28.25
C GLY A 30 -26.27 -9.63 27.10
N GLU A 31 -26.17 -8.35 27.43
CA GLU A 31 -25.99 -7.23 26.51
C GLU A 31 -24.54 -7.06 25.99
N ASN A 32 -23.59 -7.80 26.57
CA ASN A 32 -22.18 -7.76 26.21
C ASN A 32 -21.79 -8.94 25.33
N ARG A 33 -21.01 -8.69 24.26
CA ARG A 33 -20.43 -9.72 23.43
C ARG A 33 -18.92 -9.48 23.29
N LEU A 34 -18.13 -10.54 23.55
CA LEU A 34 -16.70 -10.57 23.32
C LEU A 34 -16.41 -11.61 22.25
N THR A 35 -15.81 -11.18 21.14
CA THR A 35 -15.42 -12.04 20.03
C THR A 35 -13.90 -12.09 19.94
N LEU A 36 -13.32 -13.27 20.08
CA LEU A 36 -11.89 -13.50 19.86
C LEU A 36 -11.66 -13.74 18.36
N ILE A 37 -10.90 -12.89 17.70
CA ILE A 37 -10.67 -12.95 16.24
C ILE A 37 -9.34 -13.62 15.95
N THR A 38 -8.27 -13.18 16.61
CA THR A 38 -6.94 -13.77 16.58
C THR A 38 -6.37 -13.85 18.01
N PRO A 39 -5.20 -14.43 18.26
CA PRO A 39 -4.59 -14.40 19.59
C PRO A 39 -4.38 -13.00 20.17
N THR A 40 -4.30 -11.95 19.30
CA THR A 40 -3.99 -10.56 19.65
C THR A 40 -5.10 -9.57 19.31
N LEU A 41 -6.15 -10.00 18.63
CA LEU A 41 -7.28 -9.17 18.21
C LEU A 41 -8.60 -9.70 18.76
N PHE A 42 -9.36 -8.86 19.43
CA PHE A 42 -10.69 -9.17 19.89
C PHE A 42 -11.64 -7.97 19.70
N ARG A 43 -12.95 -8.27 19.59
CA ARG A 43 -14.02 -7.28 19.45
C ARG A 43 -14.84 -7.21 20.74
N LEU A 44 -15.14 -6.00 21.18
CA LEU A 44 -15.99 -5.69 22.34
C LEU A 44 -17.26 -4.98 21.85
N GLU A 45 -18.42 -5.54 22.18
CA GLU A 45 -19.71 -4.99 21.80
C GLU A 45 -20.66 -4.89 22.97
N PHE A 46 -21.49 -3.84 22.96
CA PHE A 46 -22.60 -3.70 23.89
C PHE A 46 -23.85 -3.30 23.12
N ALA A 47 -24.90 -4.11 23.25
CA ALA A 47 -26.21 -3.88 22.63
C ALA A 47 -27.30 -3.92 23.72
N ARG A 48 -27.99 -2.80 23.95
CA ARG A 48 -28.99 -2.65 25.01
C ARG A 48 -30.16 -3.63 24.92
N ASP A 49 -30.48 -4.08 23.74
CA ASP A 49 -31.55 -5.06 23.45
C ASP A 49 -31.01 -6.47 23.23
N GLY A 50 -29.72 -6.70 23.44
CA GLY A 50 -29.04 -7.98 23.22
C GLY A 50 -28.94 -8.40 21.75
N LYS A 51 -29.23 -7.50 20.81
CA LYS A 51 -29.14 -7.76 19.37
C LYS A 51 -27.87 -7.16 18.80
N PHE A 52 -26.92 -8.00 18.49
CA PHE A 52 -25.64 -7.61 17.91
C PHE A 52 -25.71 -7.50 16.39
N ILE A 53 -24.88 -6.64 15.82
CA ILE A 53 -24.83 -6.36 14.39
C ILE A 53 -23.60 -7.06 13.80
N ASP A 54 -23.84 -7.96 12.84
CA ASP A 54 -22.78 -8.73 12.18
C ASP A 54 -22.61 -8.38 10.69
N ASP A 55 -23.40 -7.44 10.17
CA ASP A 55 -23.20 -6.91 8.82
C ASP A 55 -21.83 -6.23 8.71
N PRO A 56 -21.10 -6.34 7.57
CA PRO A 56 -19.88 -5.62 7.32
C PRO A 56 -20.02 -4.10 7.47
N THR A 57 -18.92 -3.43 7.78
CA THR A 57 -18.80 -1.97 7.72
C THR A 57 -17.71 -1.59 6.72
N ILE A 58 -17.54 -0.30 6.46
CA ILE A 58 -16.43 0.17 5.63
C ILE A 58 -15.07 -0.25 6.19
N PHE A 59 -14.92 -0.35 7.51
CA PHE A 59 -13.71 -0.84 8.15
C PHE A 59 -13.72 -2.37 8.28
N ALA A 60 -14.65 -2.93 9.02
CA ALA A 60 -14.74 -4.35 9.34
C ALA A 60 -15.45 -5.11 8.20
N TYR A 61 -14.69 -5.37 7.14
CA TYR A 61 -15.17 -5.94 5.90
C TYR A 61 -15.41 -7.45 6.00
N ASP A 62 -14.53 -8.18 6.67
CA ASP A 62 -14.66 -9.62 6.89
C ASP A 62 -14.76 -9.94 8.39
N ARG A 63 -15.93 -10.39 8.82
CA ARG A 63 -16.19 -10.76 10.21
C ARG A 63 -16.22 -12.28 10.43
N SER A 64 -15.82 -13.06 9.44
CA SER A 64 -15.77 -14.53 9.51
C SER A 64 -14.50 -15.10 10.13
N ASN A 65 -13.44 -14.29 10.29
CA ASN A 65 -12.14 -14.72 10.79
C ASN A 65 -12.12 -14.82 12.33
N LEU A 66 -12.70 -15.91 12.84
CA LEU A 66 -12.74 -16.20 14.28
C LEU A 66 -11.67 -17.20 14.67
N LEU A 67 -11.15 -17.08 15.90
CA LEU A 67 -10.30 -18.11 16.49
C LEU A 67 -11.05 -19.45 16.51
N PRO A 68 -10.39 -20.56 16.15
CA PRO A 68 -10.91 -21.90 16.46
C PRO A 68 -11.18 -22.02 17.96
N ALA A 69 -12.31 -22.63 18.35
CA ALA A 69 -12.74 -22.76 19.75
C ALA A 69 -11.69 -23.43 20.67
N ALA A 70 -10.86 -24.30 20.10
CA ALA A 70 -9.80 -25.00 20.84
C ALA A 70 -8.55 -24.12 21.17
N ARG A 71 -8.50 -22.88 20.70
CA ARG A 71 -7.32 -21.98 20.91
C ARG A 71 -7.50 -20.96 22.00
N PHE A 72 -8.58 -20.99 22.75
CA PHE A 72 -8.75 -20.20 23.96
C PHE A 72 -9.47 -20.99 25.02
N GLU A 73 -9.27 -20.59 26.28
CA GLU A 73 -9.89 -21.20 27.44
C GLU A 73 -10.72 -20.14 28.19
N VAL A 74 -11.85 -20.55 28.72
CA VAL A 74 -12.71 -19.73 29.59
C VAL A 74 -12.78 -20.37 30.96
N ARG A 75 -12.45 -19.61 31.99
CA ARG A 75 -12.52 -20.02 33.38
C ARG A 75 -13.40 -19.06 34.19
N ALA A 76 -14.44 -19.58 34.83
CA ALA A 76 -15.21 -18.83 35.81
C ALA A 76 -14.39 -18.60 37.08
N LEU A 77 -14.36 -17.35 37.57
CA LEU A 77 -13.63 -16.95 38.77
C LEU A 77 -14.56 -16.81 40.00
N GLY A 78 -15.85 -17.05 39.83
CA GLY A 78 -16.92 -16.89 40.81
C GLY A 78 -17.69 -15.58 40.64
N GLY A 79 -18.99 -15.61 40.94
CA GLY A 79 -19.94 -14.58 40.52
C GLY A 79 -20.04 -14.54 38.99
N ASP A 80 -20.22 -13.36 38.43
CA ASP A 80 -20.27 -13.11 36.98
C ASP A 80 -18.92 -12.69 36.41
N ARG A 81 -17.81 -13.20 37.01
CA ARG A 81 -16.44 -12.89 36.65
C ARG A 81 -15.77 -14.04 35.93
N TYR A 82 -15.09 -13.75 34.81
CA TYR A 82 -14.50 -14.72 33.90
C TYR A 82 -13.06 -14.34 33.56
N GLU A 83 -12.22 -15.37 33.37
CA GLU A 83 -10.90 -15.25 32.77
C GLU A 83 -10.89 -15.99 31.44
N ILE A 84 -10.48 -15.29 30.39
CA ILE A 84 -10.35 -15.82 29.02
C ILE A 84 -8.88 -15.75 28.64
N THR A 85 -8.29 -16.88 28.23
CA THR A 85 -6.87 -16.96 27.89
C THR A 85 -6.69 -17.41 26.45
N THR A 86 -5.93 -16.63 25.66
CA THR A 86 -5.42 -17.00 24.34
C THR A 86 -3.92 -17.31 24.44
N GLU A 87 -3.26 -17.59 23.32
CA GLU A 87 -1.80 -17.75 23.28
C GLU A 87 -1.05 -16.47 23.69
N ALA A 88 -1.63 -15.29 23.47
CA ALA A 88 -1.00 -13.97 23.66
C ALA A 88 -1.57 -13.18 24.84
N LEU A 89 -2.82 -13.40 25.20
CA LEU A 89 -3.59 -12.55 26.12
C LEU A 89 -4.21 -13.34 27.27
N ARG A 90 -4.32 -12.67 28.41
CA ARG A 90 -5.16 -13.06 29.53
C ARG A 90 -6.16 -11.96 29.81
N ILE A 91 -7.43 -12.19 29.48
CA ILE A 91 -8.54 -11.24 29.62
C ILE A 91 -9.30 -11.56 30.88
N VAL A 92 -9.61 -10.55 31.70
CA VAL A 92 -10.48 -10.65 32.87
C VAL A 92 -11.67 -9.73 32.66
N TYR A 93 -12.86 -10.30 32.74
CA TYR A 93 -14.13 -9.59 32.56
C TYR A 93 -15.09 -9.92 33.68
N GLU A 94 -15.81 -8.92 34.20
CA GLU A 94 -16.88 -9.03 35.16
C GLU A 94 -18.18 -8.46 34.54
N HIS A 95 -19.18 -9.33 34.33
CA HIS A 95 -20.44 -8.89 33.76
C HIS A 95 -21.28 -8.18 34.82
N ASP A 96 -21.53 -6.89 34.59
CA ASP A 96 -22.24 -6.01 35.51
C ASP A 96 -23.41 -5.27 34.84
N GLY A 97 -23.75 -5.65 33.58
CA GLY A 97 -24.82 -5.02 32.79
C GLY A 97 -24.44 -3.68 32.16
N PHE A 98 -23.18 -3.26 32.21
CA PHE A 98 -22.66 -2.05 31.58
C PHE A 98 -21.74 -2.37 30.39
N PRO A 99 -21.50 -1.41 29.47
CA PRO A 99 -20.50 -1.57 28.42
C PRO A 99 -19.12 -1.92 28.99
N PHE A 100 -18.29 -2.60 28.20
CA PHE A 100 -16.91 -2.86 28.57
C PHE A 100 -16.16 -1.57 28.88
N GLY A 101 -15.50 -1.49 30.02
CA GLY A 101 -14.82 -0.31 30.49
C GLY A 101 -13.80 -0.57 31.59
N LEU A 102 -13.25 0.50 32.18
CA LEU A 102 -12.18 0.46 33.18
C LEU A 102 -12.49 -0.39 34.41
N HIS A 103 -13.77 -0.49 34.81
CA HIS A 103 -14.20 -1.12 36.04
C HIS A 103 -14.47 -2.62 35.90
N ASN A 104 -14.85 -3.08 34.69
CA ASN A 104 -15.30 -4.43 34.47
C ASN A 104 -14.45 -5.23 33.48
N PHE A 105 -13.48 -4.59 32.78
CA PHE A 105 -12.69 -5.22 31.72
C PHE A 105 -11.20 -4.91 31.84
N ALA A 106 -10.36 -5.92 31.65
CA ALA A 106 -8.90 -5.78 31.46
C ALA A 106 -8.33 -6.91 30.64
N ALA A 107 -7.40 -6.61 29.75
CA ALA A 107 -6.54 -7.59 29.12
C ALA A 107 -5.08 -7.41 29.56
N TYR A 108 -4.38 -8.51 29.74
CA TYR A 108 -2.98 -8.54 30.13
C TYR A 108 -2.16 -9.14 28.98
N TYR A 109 -1.06 -8.48 28.62
CA TYR A 109 -0.19 -8.84 27.50
C TYR A 109 1.28 -8.60 27.86
N LYS A 110 2.18 -9.13 27.05
CA LYS A 110 3.63 -8.91 27.22
C LYS A 110 4.12 -7.76 26.34
N LEU A 111 4.87 -6.84 26.94
CA LEU A 111 5.58 -5.77 26.26
C LEU A 111 7.01 -5.67 26.81
N ASN A 112 8.02 -5.84 25.97
CA ASN A 112 9.43 -5.88 26.36
C ASN A 112 9.69 -6.90 27.49
N GLY A 113 9.08 -8.09 27.38
CA GLY A 113 9.19 -9.17 28.37
C GLY A 113 8.42 -8.95 29.68
N LYS A 114 7.76 -7.82 29.87
CA LYS A 114 6.99 -7.48 31.09
C LYS A 114 5.50 -7.57 30.85
N GLU A 115 4.74 -8.09 31.82
CA GLU A 115 3.28 -8.05 31.78
C GLU A 115 2.79 -6.59 31.91
N LYS A 116 1.88 -6.21 31.02
CA LYS A 116 1.20 -4.92 30.99
C LYS A 116 -0.32 -5.12 31.03
N LYS A 117 -1.02 -4.14 31.54
CA LYS A 117 -2.48 -4.11 31.59
C LYS A 117 -3.01 -3.17 30.50
N PHE A 118 -3.93 -3.66 29.69
CA PHE A 118 -4.73 -2.91 28.74
C PHE A 118 -6.18 -2.83 29.24
N THR A 119 -6.82 -1.70 28.98
CA THR A 119 -8.27 -1.55 29.03
C THR A 119 -8.72 -0.76 27.81
N ASN A 120 -9.90 -1.01 27.30
CA ASN A 120 -10.41 -0.38 26.08
C ASN A 120 -10.69 1.13 26.19
N ARG A 121 -10.45 1.73 27.36
CA ARG A 121 -10.53 3.18 27.62
C ARG A 121 -9.17 3.78 28.00
N CYS A 122 -8.06 3.04 27.82
CA CYS A 122 -6.73 3.59 27.99
C CYS A 122 -6.45 4.67 26.95
N ILE A 123 -5.65 5.65 27.33
CA ILE A 123 -5.10 6.65 26.41
C ILE A 123 -3.70 6.18 26.01
N PHE A 124 -3.47 5.95 24.72
CA PHE A 124 -2.13 5.71 24.22
C PHE A 124 -1.37 7.02 24.02
N ARG A 125 -0.07 6.98 24.11
CA ARG A 125 0.81 8.17 24.04
C ARG A 125 1.95 8.01 23.04
N ASN A 126 2.26 6.80 22.66
CA ASN A 126 3.44 6.46 21.87
C ASN A 126 3.06 5.84 20.52
N ASN A 127 2.05 6.45 19.85
CA ASN A 127 1.67 6.08 18.49
C ASN A 127 2.83 6.38 17.51
N LEU A 128 3.07 5.49 16.57
CA LEU A 128 4.16 5.61 15.60
C LEU A 128 3.76 6.37 14.33
N GLY A 129 2.57 6.97 14.33
CA GLY A 129 2.03 7.73 13.20
C GLY A 129 1.46 6.85 12.11
N GLY A 130 0.78 7.47 11.18
CA GLY A 130 0.13 6.87 10.03
C GLY A 130 0.09 7.85 8.86
N PRO A 131 -0.84 7.71 7.92
CA PRO A 131 -0.96 8.59 6.77
C PRO A 131 -1.49 9.98 7.13
N VAL A 132 -1.52 10.84 6.12
CA VAL A 132 -2.30 12.08 6.10
C VAL A 132 -3.29 12.02 4.94
N GLU A 133 -4.39 12.77 5.03
CA GLU A 133 -5.35 12.84 3.94
C GLU A 133 -4.78 13.60 2.74
N THR A 134 -4.10 14.72 2.98
CA THR A 134 -3.59 15.58 1.92
C THR A 134 -2.42 16.46 2.35
N LEU A 135 -1.53 16.76 1.42
CA LEU A 135 -0.46 17.75 1.51
C LEU A 135 -0.80 19.04 0.75
N ASP A 136 -2.05 19.23 0.32
CA ASP A 136 -2.45 20.44 -0.38
C ASP A 136 -2.16 21.69 0.46
N ARG A 137 -1.40 22.64 -0.11
CA ARG A 137 -0.98 23.88 0.55
C ARG A 137 -0.08 23.71 1.77
N VAL A 138 0.45 22.52 1.97
CA VAL A 138 1.42 22.23 3.03
C VAL A 138 2.82 22.59 2.55
N THR A 139 3.63 23.17 3.43
CA THR A 139 4.98 23.65 3.10
C THR A 139 6.09 22.90 3.83
N GLY A 140 5.76 21.89 4.61
CA GLY A 140 6.68 21.08 5.40
C GLY A 140 5.94 20.03 6.20
N GLU A 141 6.51 19.60 7.32
CA GLU A 141 5.92 18.58 8.17
C GLU A 141 4.61 19.04 8.82
N ILE A 142 3.61 18.16 8.84
CA ILE A 142 2.34 18.30 9.54
C ILE A 142 2.07 17.09 10.45
N PRO A 143 1.20 17.21 11.44
CA PRO A 143 0.81 16.08 12.26
C PRO A 143 0.21 14.96 11.41
N MET A 144 0.75 13.76 11.54
CA MET A 144 0.20 12.56 10.93
C MET A 144 -1.01 12.05 11.73
N GLN A 145 -1.91 11.35 11.07
CA GLN A 145 -2.98 10.60 11.74
C GLN A 145 -2.36 9.44 12.55
N ASP A 146 -3.13 8.91 13.49
CA ASP A 146 -2.71 7.72 14.22
C ASP A 146 -2.65 6.50 13.28
N GLY A 147 -1.58 5.73 13.40
CA GLY A 147 -1.48 4.40 12.83
C GLY A 147 -1.93 3.32 13.82
N LEU A 148 -2.04 2.09 13.35
CA LEU A 148 -2.30 0.92 14.19
C LEU A 148 -1.14 0.63 15.15
N LEU A 149 0.10 0.95 14.73
CA LEU A 149 1.30 0.60 15.46
C LEU A 149 1.65 1.65 16.53
N SER A 150 1.99 1.16 17.72
CA SER A 150 2.32 1.97 18.87
C SER A 150 3.41 1.28 19.71
N ARG A 151 4.30 2.05 20.31
CA ARG A 151 5.26 1.53 21.32
C ARG A 151 4.58 1.12 22.62
N ASP A 152 3.30 1.44 22.80
CA ASP A 152 2.48 0.92 23.89
C ASP A 152 2.01 -0.53 23.62
N GLY A 153 2.16 -1.04 22.38
CA GLY A 153 1.85 -2.40 21.96
C GLY A 153 0.37 -2.71 21.80
N TRP A 154 -0.46 -1.68 21.60
CA TRP A 154 -1.90 -1.83 21.38
C TRP A 154 -2.50 -0.63 20.65
N TYR A 155 -3.66 -0.86 20.03
CA TYR A 155 -4.53 0.17 19.45
C TYR A 155 -6.00 -0.25 19.51
N VAL A 156 -6.92 0.69 19.52
CA VAL A 156 -8.37 0.45 19.48
C VAL A 156 -8.95 1.18 18.28
N ILE A 157 -9.63 0.43 17.40
CA ILE A 157 -10.44 1.01 16.33
C ILE A 157 -11.89 0.98 16.78
N ASP A 158 -12.50 2.16 16.88
CA ASP A 158 -13.90 2.33 17.23
C ASP A 158 -14.76 2.29 15.96
N ASP A 159 -15.58 1.26 15.82
CA ASP A 159 -16.44 1.01 14.67
C ASP A 159 -17.93 1.27 14.98
N GLU A 160 -18.24 1.77 16.20
CA GLU A 160 -19.63 1.91 16.68
C GLU A 160 -20.48 2.83 15.81
N ARG A 161 -19.86 3.78 15.11
CA ARG A 161 -20.52 4.81 14.31
C ARG A 161 -20.45 4.57 12.82
N SER A 162 -19.73 3.54 12.36
CA SER A 162 -19.58 3.23 10.94
C SER A 162 -20.93 2.77 10.35
N ASP A 163 -21.22 3.24 9.16
CA ASP A 163 -22.34 2.70 8.39
C ASP A 163 -22.07 1.25 7.98
N LEU A 164 -23.15 0.50 7.82
CA LEU A 164 -23.09 -0.90 7.38
C LEU A 164 -22.99 -0.99 5.85
N LEU A 165 -22.34 -2.04 5.37
CA LEU A 165 -22.33 -2.42 3.95
C LEU A 165 -23.29 -3.58 3.71
N VAL A 166 -24.43 -3.30 3.07
CA VAL A 166 -25.46 -4.30 2.78
C VAL A 166 -25.77 -4.27 1.30
N ASP A 167 -25.70 -5.41 0.64
CA ASP A 167 -25.90 -5.54 -0.81
C ASP A 167 -25.02 -4.57 -1.62
N GLY A 168 -23.79 -4.36 -1.14
CA GLY A 168 -22.82 -3.48 -1.76
C GLY A 168 -23.13 -1.99 -1.65
N TRP A 169 -24.01 -1.58 -0.71
CA TRP A 169 -24.36 -0.19 -0.49
C TRP A 169 -24.37 0.18 0.99
N LEU A 170 -24.24 1.48 1.30
CA LEU A 170 -24.33 1.97 2.66
C LEU A 170 -25.75 1.76 3.24
N ARG A 171 -25.79 1.38 4.50
CA ARG A 171 -27.01 1.35 5.32
C ARG A 171 -26.70 2.00 6.67
N PRO A 172 -27.54 2.96 7.14
CA PRO A 172 -27.36 3.56 8.44
C PRO A 172 -27.42 2.52 9.56
N ARG A 173 -26.53 2.64 10.54
CA ARG A 173 -26.47 1.76 11.72
C ARG A 173 -27.39 2.27 12.82
N ASP A 174 -28.07 1.36 13.52
CA ASP A 174 -28.77 1.71 14.75
C ASP A 174 -27.81 1.87 15.93
N THR A 175 -27.40 3.12 16.18
CA THR A 175 -26.50 3.48 17.27
C THR A 175 -27.23 3.73 18.61
N ARG A 176 -28.57 3.59 18.69
CA ARG A 176 -29.32 3.76 19.96
C ARG A 176 -29.27 2.49 20.78
N SER A 177 -29.41 1.35 20.14
CA SER A 177 -29.32 0.04 20.79
C SER A 177 -27.87 -0.43 20.87
N HIS A 178 -27.16 -0.45 19.75
CA HIS A 178 -25.77 -0.90 19.64
C HIS A 178 -24.82 0.28 19.88
N VAL A 179 -24.38 0.45 21.14
CA VAL A 179 -23.64 1.65 21.62
C VAL A 179 -22.16 1.44 21.84
N GLN A 180 -21.65 0.24 21.64
CA GLN A 180 -20.21 -0.06 21.66
C GLN A 180 -19.90 -1.12 20.60
N ASP A 181 -18.88 -0.85 19.80
CA ASP A 181 -18.30 -1.78 18.82
C ASP A 181 -16.84 -1.41 18.58
N GLN A 182 -15.95 -2.10 19.28
CA GLN A 182 -14.53 -1.76 19.35
C GLN A 182 -13.68 -2.96 18.98
N TYR A 183 -12.75 -2.77 18.05
CA TYR A 183 -11.72 -3.73 17.71
C TYR A 183 -10.44 -3.38 18.48
N CYS A 184 -10.06 -4.27 19.41
CA CYS A 184 -8.93 -4.09 20.30
C CYS A 184 -7.75 -4.93 19.79
N PHE A 185 -6.74 -4.28 19.24
CA PHE A 185 -5.48 -4.87 18.81
C PHE A 185 -4.49 -4.77 19.96
N VAL A 186 -4.07 -5.90 20.55
CA VAL A 186 -3.18 -5.95 21.71
C VAL A 186 -2.03 -6.89 21.41
N TYR A 187 -1.04 -6.40 20.68
CA TYR A 187 0.01 -7.17 20.00
C TYR A 187 1.38 -7.10 20.69
N GLY A 188 1.56 -6.26 21.72
CA GLY A 188 2.85 -6.09 22.38
C GLY A 188 3.92 -5.55 21.44
N ASN A 189 4.97 -6.34 21.22
CA ASN A 189 6.05 -5.97 20.28
C ASN A 189 5.89 -6.56 18.88
N ASP A 190 4.84 -7.32 18.62
CA ASP A 190 4.63 -7.98 17.33
C ASP A 190 3.85 -7.11 16.36
N TYR A 191 4.53 -6.15 15.75
CA TYR A 191 3.95 -5.24 14.76
C TYR A 191 3.42 -5.96 13.52
N LYS A 192 4.06 -7.09 13.12
CA LYS A 192 3.60 -7.87 11.97
C LYS A 192 2.28 -8.59 12.28
N ALA A 193 2.13 -9.10 13.50
CA ALA A 193 0.85 -9.66 13.93
C ALA A 193 -0.28 -8.61 13.89
N ALA A 194 -0.01 -7.36 14.36
CA ALA A 194 -0.98 -6.29 14.29
C ALA A 194 -1.44 -5.98 12.85
N LEU A 195 -0.50 -5.92 11.90
CA LEU A 195 -0.81 -5.68 10.49
C LEU A 195 -1.56 -6.87 9.87
N ALA A 196 -1.19 -8.10 10.20
CA ALA A 196 -1.93 -9.29 9.78
C ALA A 196 -3.36 -9.30 10.34
N ASP A 197 -3.56 -8.88 11.59
CA ASP A 197 -4.86 -8.73 12.24
C ASP A 197 -5.72 -7.64 11.55
N LEU A 198 -5.11 -6.54 11.09
CA LEU A 198 -5.79 -5.54 10.27
C LEU A 198 -6.35 -6.17 8.98
N GLY A 199 -5.54 -6.98 8.32
CA GLY A 199 -5.96 -7.72 7.13
C GLY A 199 -7.04 -8.78 7.41
N ALA A 200 -7.02 -9.39 8.59
CA ALA A 200 -7.99 -10.40 8.98
C ALA A 200 -9.41 -9.84 9.12
N ILE A 201 -9.57 -8.62 9.61
CA ILE A 201 -10.88 -8.00 9.83
C ILE A 201 -11.24 -6.95 8.77
N GLY A 202 -10.26 -6.18 8.32
CA GLY A 202 -10.45 -5.12 7.34
C GLY A 202 -10.38 -5.59 5.88
N GLY A 203 -10.08 -6.86 5.64
CA GLY A 203 -9.67 -7.37 4.33
C GLY A 203 -8.20 -7.07 4.03
N ARG A 204 -7.59 -7.86 3.17
CA ARG A 204 -6.19 -7.62 2.76
C ARG A 204 -6.11 -6.52 1.72
N VAL A 205 -4.96 -5.82 1.68
CA VAL A 205 -4.66 -4.95 0.55
C VAL A 205 -4.65 -5.79 -0.73
N PRO A 206 -5.38 -5.42 -1.80
CA PRO A 206 -5.43 -6.22 -3.02
C PRO A 206 -4.13 -6.14 -3.82
N MET A 207 -3.91 -7.10 -4.72
CA MET A 207 -2.91 -6.93 -5.77
C MET A 207 -3.37 -5.82 -6.71
N THR A 208 -2.52 -4.84 -6.93
CA THR A 208 -2.75 -3.78 -7.90
C THR A 208 -2.40 -4.22 -9.32
N ARG A 209 -2.84 -3.46 -10.33
CA ARG A 209 -2.37 -3.67 -11.71
C ARG A 209 -0.87 -3.34 -11.77
N LYS A 210 -0.07 -4.21 -12.39
CA LYS A 210 1.41 -4.14 -12.36
C LYS A 210 1.95 -2.80 -12.84
N TYR A 211 1.33 -2.19 -13.86
CA TYR A 211 1.76 -0.90 -14.41
C TYR A 211 1.59 0.28 -13.42
N ILE A 212 0.75 0.13 -12.38
CA ILE A 212 0.63 1.10 -11.29
C ILE A 212 1.98 1.28 -10.56
N HIS A 213 2.76 0.20 -10.45
CA HIS A 213 4.10 0.27 -9.85
C HIS A 213 5.20 0.66 -10.85
N GLY A 214 4.85 1.08 -12.04
CA GLY A 214 5.77 1.54 -13.07
C GLY A 214 6.15 3.02 -12.94
N VAL A 215 6.43 3.60 -14.08
CA VAL A 215 6.81 5.00 -14.24
C VAL A 215 5.66 5.76 -14.88
N TRP A 216 5.27 6.88 -14.27
CA TRP A 216 4.16 7.70 -14.74
C TRP A 216 4.62 9.11 -15.08
N TYR A 217 4.10 9.65 -16.19
CA TYR A 217 4.16 11.06 -16.47
C TYR A 217 2.79 11.70 -16.27
N CYS A 218 2.78 12.78 -15.50
CA CYS A 218 1.61 13.63 -15.27
C CYS A 218 2.05 15.09 -15.23
N ARG A 219 1.21 15.99 -15.73
CA ARG A 219 1.37 17.43 -15.56
C ARG A 219 0.02 18.12 -15.73
N TYR A 220 -0.29 19.05 -14.85
CA TYR A 220 -1.40 19.98 -15.10
C TYR A 220 -1.02 20.90 -16.25
N TRP A 221 -1.41 20.50 -17.47
CA TRP A 221 -1.14 21.21 -18.72
C TRP A 221 -2.20 20.89 -19.77
N ASP A 222 -2.47 21.85 -20.67
CA ASP A 222 -3.44 21.69 -21.76
C ASP A 222 -2.75 21.10 -22.99
N TYR A 223 -2.47 19.82 -22.99
CA TYR A 223 -1.83 19.11 -24.10
C TYR A 223 -2.78 18.87 -25.27
N THR A 224 -2.24 18.94 -26.50
CA THR A 224 -2.87 18.40 -27.71
C THR A 224 -2.57 16.88 -27.83
N SER A 225 -3.25 16.20 -28.77
CA SER A 225 -2.97 14.80 -29.09
C SER A 225 -1.50 14.60 -29.50
N GLU A 226 -0.97 15.48 -30.35
CA GLU A 226 0.42 15.42 -30.81
C GLU A 226 1.41 15.67 -29.68
N GLU A 227 1.10 16.57 -28.77
CA GLU A 227 1.96 16.84 -27.59
C GLU A 227 1.98 15.65 -26.62
N PHE A 228 0.85 14.97 -26.39
CA PHE A 228 0.84 13.72 -25.62
C PHE A 228 1.72 12.64 -26.24
N LEU A 229 1.64 12.45 -27.55
CA LEU A 229 2.50 11.50 -28.25
C LEU A 229 3.98 11.92 -28.21
N SER A 230 4.26 13.22 -28.30
CA SER A 230 5.63 13.75 -28.21
C SER A 230 6.27 13.52 -26.82
N ILE A 231 5.47 13.42 -25.76
CA ILE A 231 5.97 13.04 -24.43
C ILE A 231 6.52 11.62 -24.48
N ILE A 232 5.78 10.65 -25.06
CA ILE A 232 6.23 9.26 -25.19
C ILE A 232 7.50 9.22 -26.05
N ASP A 233 7.54 9.94 -27.19
CA ASP A 233 8.73 10.05 -28.03
C ASP A 233 9.92 10.60 -27.23
N GLY A 234 9.72 11.62 -26.41
CA GLY A 234 10.76 12.19 -25.58
C GLY A 234 11.32 11.24 -24.54
N TYR A 235 10.47 10.43 -23.89
CA TYR A 235 10.92 9.37 -22.97
C TYR A 235 11.79 8.34 -23.71
N GLU A 236 11.35 7.87 -24.89
CA GLU A 236 12.07 6.88 -25.70
C GLU A 236 13.40 7.44 -26.24
N GLN A 237 13.40 8.64 -26.81
CA GLN A 237 14.59 9.27 -27.40
C GLN A 237 15.66 9.62 -26.37
N ASN A 238 15.27 9.88 -25.12
CA ASN A 238 16.20 10.19 -24.04
C ASN A 238 16.50 8.98 -23.15
N ASP A 239 16.04 7.79 -23.53
CA ASP A 239 16.31 6.53 -22.84
C ASP A 239 15.76 6.52 -21.39
N PHE A 240 14.47 6.87 -21.25
CA PHE A 240 13.70 6.76 -20.01
C PHE A 240 12.53 5.79 -20.18
N PRO A 241 12.20 4.98 -19.17
CA PRO A 241 11.00 4.13 -19.19
C PRO A 241 9.74 4.95 -18.93
N LEU A 242 8.61 4.48 -19.46
CA LEU A 242 7.28 5.04 -19.20
C LEU A 242 6.23 3.93 -19.27
N ASP A 243 5.40 3.77 -18.24
CA ASP A 243 4.32 2.77 -18.21
C ASP A 243 2.93 3.43 -18.25
N ASN A 244 2.78 4.63 -17.70
CA ASN A 244 1.48 5.31 -17.62
C ASN A 244 1.59 6.79 -18.00
N LEU A 245 0.63 7.25 -18.80
CA LEU A 245 0.44 8.63 -19.18
C LEU A 245 -0.87 9.14 -18.58
N VAL A 246 -0.78 10.14 -17.70
CA VAL A 246 -1.94 10.74 -17.06
C VAL A 246 -2.39 11.96 -17.86
N PHE A 247 -3.63 11.95 -18.33
CA PHE A 247 -4.26 13.13 -18.91
C PHE A 247 -4.91 13.91 -17.75
N ASP A 248 -4.31 15.04 -17.41
CA ASP A 248 -4.84 15.93 -16.39
C ASP A 248 -6.03 16.71 -16.92
N MET A 249 -6.68 17.54 -16.11
CA MET A 249 -7.96 18.24 -16.37
C MET A 249 -8.15 18.76 -17.79
N GLY A 250 -7.06 19.01 -18.51
CA GLY A 250 -7.09 19.44 -19.90
C GLY A 250 -7.71 18.46 -20.89
N TRP A 251 -7.95 17.20 -20.52
CA TRP A 251 -8.61 16.23 -21.41
C TRP A 251 -10.07 16.56 -21.69
N HIS A 252 -10.74 17.25 -20.76
CA HIS A 252 -12.16 17.63 -20.90
C HIS A 252 -12.36 19.14 -20.89
N THR A 253 -13.53 19.58 -21.34
CA THR A 253 -13.95 20.98 -21.23
C THR A 253 -14.25 21.31 -19.76
N TYR A 254 -13.71 22.42 -19.26
CA TYR A 254 -13.97 22.90 -17.90
C TYR A 254 -14.11 24.42 -17.86
N THR A 255 -14.94 24.93 -16.95
CA THR A 255 -15.42 26.32 -16.94
C THR A 255 -14.35 27.38 -16.67
N ALA A 256 -13.20 27.00 -16.13
CA ALA A 256 -12.07 27.96 -15.97
C ALA A 256 -11.57 28.56 -17.29
N ARG A 257 -11.87 27.92 -18.45
CA ARG A 257 -11.56 28.42 -19.80
C ARG A 257 -12.68 29.24 -20.45
N THR A 258 -13.93 28.95 -20.10
CA THR A 258 -15.09 29.52 -20.86
C THR A 258 -15.49 30.92 -20.44
N GLY A 259 -14.93 31.48 -19.37
CA GLY A 259 -15.21 32.82 -18.92
C GLY A 259 -16.67 33.11 -18.53
N THR A 260 -17.53 32.10 -18.56
CA THR A 260 -18.94 32.20 -18.17
C THR A 260 -19.08 32.13 -16.66
N GLY A 261 -18.59 33.15 -15.97
CA GLY A 261 -18.58 33.23 -14.52
C GLY A 261 -19.96 33.46 -13.93
N HIS A 262 -20.73 32.39 -13.76
CA HIS A 262 -21.75 32.40 -12.73
C HIS A 262 -21.10 32.00 -11.39
N ALA A 263 -21.43 32.71 -10.30
CA ALA A 263 -21.01 32.36 -8.97
C ALA A 263 -21.37 30.87 -8.72
N GLY A 264 -20.38 30.00 -8.50
CA GLY A 264 -20.54 28.54 -8.44
C GLY A 264 -20.10 27.80 -9.71
N SER A 265 -19.70 28.46 -10.79
CA SER A 265 -19.32 27.85 -12.06
C SER A 265 -17.81 27.65 -12.26
N ARG A 266 -17.02 27.71 -11.21
CA ARG A 266 -15.61 27.27 -11.25
C ARG A 266 -15.55 25.76 -11.05
N SER A 267 -16.30 25.04 -11.85
CA SER A 267 -16.29 23.59 -11.81
C SER A 267 -15.09 23.07 -12.58
N TRP A 268 -14.28 22.28 -11.92
CA TRP A 268 -13.26 21.46 -12.56
C TRP A 268 -13.84 20.12 -13.03
N THR A 269 -15.12 19.88 -12.73
CA THR A 269 -15.87 18.70 -13.16
C THR A 269 -16.23 18.81 -14.64
N GLY A 270 -15.99 17.75 -15.40
CA GLY A 270 -16.39 17.65 -16.80
C GLY A 270 -16.10 16.27 -17.38
N TYR A 271 -16.98 15.83 -18.32
CA TYR A 271 -16.89 14.53 -18.98
C TYR A 271 -17.09 14.63 -20.48
N THR A 272 -16.94 15.83 -21.03
CA THR A 272 -16.96 16.08 -22.47
C THR A 272 -15.53 16.32 -22.94
N TRP A 273 -15.04 15.49 -23.86
CA TRP A 273 -13.69 15.62 -24.40
C TRP A 273 -13.45 17.00 -25.02
N GLU A 274 -12.29 17.58 -24.77
CA GLU A 274 -11.88 18.87 -25.37
C GLU A 274 -11.41 18.63 -26.79
N ARG A 275 -12.40 18.63 -27.74
CA ARG A 275 -12.19 18.24 -29.14
C ARG A 275 -11.30 19.21 -29.93
N GLU A 276 -11.11 20.45 -29.49
CA GLU A 276 -10.16 21.34 -30.12
C GLU A 276 -8.71 20.90 -29.97
N ARG A 277 -8.38 20.23 -28.84
CA ARG A 277 -7.06 19.73 -28.56
C ARG A 277 -6.93 18.22 -28.81
N ILE A 278 -7.97 17.50 -28.54
CA ILE A 278 -8.05 16.04 -28.68
C ILE A 278 -9.23 15.71 -29.60
N PRO A 279 -9.07 15.89 -30.92
CA PRO A 279 -10.16 15.69 -31.87
C PRO A 279 -10.73 14.29 -31.89
N ASP A 280 -9.85 13.28 -31.73
CA ASP A 280 -10.17 11.86 -31.73
C ASP A 280 -9.49 11.18 -30.53
N PRO A 281 -10.17 11.14 -29.36
CA PRO A 281 -9.62 10.52 -28.16
C PRO A 281 -9.44 9.01 -28.29
N GLU A 282 -10.30 8.31 -29.02
CA GLU A 282 -10.16 6.86 -29.21
C GLU A 282 -8.88 6.54 -30.01
N ALA A 283 -8.62 7.26 -31.09
CA ALA A 283 -7.39 7.09 -31.86
C ALA A 283 -6.14 7.44 -31.05
N LEU A 284 -6.19 8.50 -30.22
CA LEU A 284 -5.09 8.86 -29.33
C LEU A 284 -4.79 7.76 -28.31
N ILE A 285 -5.82 7.27 -27.62
CA ILE A 285 -5.67 6.20 -26.60
C ILE A 285 -5.16 4.92 -27.26
N ALA A 286 -5.70 4.53 -28.41
CA ALA A 286 -5.24 3.35 -29.15
C ALA A 286 -3.78 3.46 -29.54
N GLU A 287 -3.30 4.65 -29.96
CA GLU A 287 -1.89 4.86 -30.29
C GLU A 287 -0.99 4.80 -29.04
N VAL A 288 -1.43 5.37 -27.90
CA VAL A 288 -0.71 5.26 -26.62
C VAL A 288 -0.58 3.79 -26.21
N HIS A 289 -1.65 3.02 -26.29
CA HIS A 289 -1.65 1.57 -26.00
C HIS A 289 -0.76 0.78 -26.96
N ARG A 290 -0.78 1.12 -28.25
CA ARG A 290 0.10 0.48 -29.24
C ARG A 290 1.57 0.65 -28.89
N ARG A 291 1.93 1.73 -28.22
CA ARG A 291 3.30 1.97 -27.70
C ARG A 291 3.56 1.31 -26.34
N GLY A 292 2.60 0.54 -25.80
CA GLY A 292 2.73 -0.19 -24.53
C GLY A 292 2.62 0.70 -23.30
N VAL A 293 1.97 1.87 -23.41
CA VAL A 293 1.72 2.81 -22.31
C VAL A 293 0.23 2.80 -22.00
N THR A 294 -0.12 2.84 -20.70
CA THR A 294 -1.50 2.93 -20.22
C THR A 294 -1.94 4.38 -20.07
N VAL A 295 -3.25 4.63 -20.03
CA VAL A 295 -3.85 5.96 -19.93
C VAL A 295 -4.71 6.04 -18.68
N SER A 296 -4.47 7.05 -17.84
CA SER A 296 -5.39 7.43 -16.78
C SER A 296 -5.87 8.87 -16.94
N LEU A 297 -7.10 9.15 -16.49
CA LEU A 297 -7.69 10.46 -16.55
C LEU A 297 -7.86 11.06 -15.15
N ASN A 298 -7.56 12.36 -15.04
CA ASN A 298 -7.92 13.17 -13.89
C ASN A 298 -9.45 13.31 -13.83
N ASP A 299 -10.01 13.15 -12.64
CA ASP A 299 -11.44 13.29 -12.38
C ASP A 299 -11.70 14.13 -11.12
N ASN A 300 -12.64 15.05 -11.25
CA ASN A 300 -13.14 15.92 -10.18
C ASN A 300 -14.68 15.85 -10.17
N PRO A 301 -15.31 14.82 -9.62
CA PRO A 301 -16.73 14.54 -9.83
C PRO A 301 -17.71 15.41 -9.04
N HIS A 302 -17.24 16.22 -8.12
CA HIS A 302 -18.03 16.90 -7.08
C HIS A 302 -19.21 17.77 -7.56
N ASP A 303 -19.21 18.24 -8.80
CA ASP A 303 -20.35 18.97 -9.38
C ASP A 303 -21.30 18.08 -10.18
N GLY A 304 -20.94 16.80 -10.39
CA GLY A 304 -21.74 15.89 -11.18
C GLY A 304 -21.80 16.21 -12.68
N ILE A 305 -22.75 15.63 -13.40
CA ILE A 305 -22.93 15.85 -14.85
C ILE A 305 -23.74 17.12 -15.05
N ARG A 306 -23.15 18.10 -15.76
CA ARG A 306 -23.69 19.46 -15.89
C ARG A 306 -24.39 19.72 -17.24
N PRO A 307 -25.32 20.71 -17.30
CA PRO A 307 -26.13 21.01 -18.50
C PRO A 307 -25.35 21.31 -19.77
N HIS A 308 -24.11 21.83 -19.65
CA HIS A 308 -23.27 22.15 -20.79
C HIS A 308 -22.51 20.95 -21.37
N GLY A 309 -22.50 19.79 -20.65
CA GLY A 309 -21.81 18.59 -21.09
C GLY A 309 -22.65 17.73 -22.04
N GLU A 310 -21.98 17.08 -22.99
CA GLU A 310 -22.61 16.17 -23.99
C GLU A 310 -23.46 15.06 -23.36
N LEU A 311 -23.05 14.57 -22.17
CA LEU A 311 -23.70 13.46 -21.48
C LEU A 311 -24.97 13.86 -20.71
N TYR A 312 -25.20 15.17 -20.49
CA TYR A 312 -26.25 15.65 -19.62
C TYR A 312 -27.65 15.18 -20.00
N GLY A 313 -28.00 15.30 -21.28
CA GLY A 313 -29.33 14.90 -21.75
C GLY A 313 -29.63 13.41 -21.55
N ALA A 314 -28.67 12.55 -21.85
CA ALA A 314 -28.78 11.12 -21.66
C ALA A 314 -28.84 10.75 -20.17
N PHE A 315 -28.01 11.37 -19.36
CA PHE A 315 -27.99 11.19 -17.90
C PHE A 315 -29.34 11.57 -17.27
N MET A 316 -29.86 12.77 -17.54
CA MET A 316 -31.14 13.23 -16.99
C MET A 316 -32.31 12.36 -17.43
N LYS A 317 -32.29 11.86 -18.66
CA LYS A 317 -33.30 10.91 -19.18
C LYS A 317 -33.26 9.61 -18.37
N ASP A 318 -32.10 9.01 -18.15
CA ASP A 318 -31.97 7.76 -17.40
C ASP A 318 -32.31 7.95 -15.91
N MET A 319 -32.02 9.12 -15.35
CA MET A 319 -32.49 9.50 -14.01
C MET A 319 -34.01 9.66 -13.94
N GLY A 320 -34.69 9.90 -15.06
CA GLY A 320 -36.11 10.26 -15.10
C GLY A 320 -36.39 11.65 -14.51
N ALA A 321 -35.41 12.55 -14.61
CA ALA A 321 -35.43 13.88 -14.02
C ALA A 321 -35.70 14.98 -15.07
N ASP A 322 -36.22 16.13 -14.61
CA ASP A 322 -36.47 17.31 -15.46
C ASP A 322 -35.14 17.96 -15.89
N PRO A 323 -34.80 17.97 -17.18
CA PRO A 323 -33.56 18.59 -17.66
C PRO A 323 -33.40 20.07 -17.32
N ALA A 324 -34.49 20.76 -17.02
CA ALA A 324 -34.45 22.19 -16.59
C ALA A 324 -33.98 22.34 -15.13
N LYS A 325 -33.88 21.25 -14.37
CA LYS A 325 -33.49 21.22 -12.96
C LYS A 325 -32.29 20.30 -12.75
N PRO A 326 -31.07 20.81 -12.95
CA PRO A 326 -29.85 20.00 -12.78
C PRO A 326 -29.79 19.32 -11.40
N LEU A 327 -29.47 18.03 -11.37
CA LEU A 327 -29.27 17.29 -10.14
C LEU A 327 -27.93 17.67 -9.51
N LEU A 328 -27.90 17.70 -8.19
CA LEU A 328 -26.65 17.80 -7.44
C LEU A 328 -25.96 16.43 -7.41
N PHE A 329 -24.66 16.43 -7.30
CA PHE A 329 -23.88 15.21 -7.08
C PHE A 329 -24.30 14.56 -5.76
N ASP A 330 -24.72 13.31 -5.78
CA ASP A 330 -25.28 12.62 -4.62
C ASP A 330 -24.71 11.21 -4.45
N LEU A 331 -23.69 11.12 -3.63
CA LEU A 331 -23.04 9.83 -3.29
C LEU A 331 -23.93 8.87 -2.49
N GLY A 332 -24.97 9.39 -1.84
CA GLY A 332 -25.92 8.60 -1.06
C GLY A 332 -27.04 7.99 -1.90
N ASP A 333 -27.27 8.47 -3.12
CA ASP A 333 -28.29 7.94 -4.02
C ASP A 333 -27.69 6.89 -4.97
N ARG A 334 -28.04 5.62 -4.73
CA ARG A 334 -27.55 4.49 -5.53
C ARG A 334 -27.88 4.63 -7.01
N LYS A 335 -29.11 5.05 -7.36
CA LYS A 335 -29.52 5.24 -8.76
C LYS A 335 -28.70 6.35 -9.41
N TYR A 336 -28.43 7.43 -8.66
CA TYR A 336 -27.59 8.52 -9.17
C TYR A 336 -26.20 8.01 -9.51
N MET A 337 -25.52 7.31 -8.60
CA MET A 337 -24.15 6.83 -8.80
C MET A 337 -24.05 5.78 -9.90
N GLU A 338 -24.98 4.80 -9.96
CA GLU A 338 -25.01 3.83 -11.05
C GLU A 338 -25.21 4.50 -12.41
N THR A 339 -26.07 5.52 -12.50
CA THR A 339 -26.29 6.30 -13.73
C THR A 339 -25.09 7.19 -14.06
N PHE A 340 -24.46 7.79 -13.04
CA PHE A 340 -23.24 8.57 -13.18
C PHE A 340 -22.11 7.74 -13.79
N PHE A 341 -21.79 6.59 -13.23
CA PHE A 341 -20.75 5.71 -13.76
C PHE A 341 -21.07 5.22 -15.19
N LYS A 342 -22.31 4.88 -15.46
CA LYS A 342 -22.75 4.47 -16.80
C LYS A 342 -22.41 5.52 -17.86
N HIS A 343 -22.65 6.78 -17.58
CA HIS A 343 -22.46 7.86 -18.55
C HIS A 343 -21.06 8.47 -18.50
N ALA A 344 -20.53 8.75 -17.30
CA ALA A 344 -19.26 9.44 -17.14
C ALA A 344 -18.05 8.52 -17.32
N HIS A 345 -18.11 7.29 -16.78
CA HIS A 345 -16.96 6.39 -16.75
C HIS A 345 -17.01 5.31 -17.83
N HIS A 346 -18.11 4.54 -17.90
CA HIS A 346 -18.13 3.38 -18.80
C HIS A 346 -17.90 3.75 -20.26
N THR A 347 -18.47 4.85 -20.72
CA THR A 347 -18.25 5.33 -22.10
C THR A 347 -16.79 5.65 -22.38
N THR A 348 -16.09 6.24 -21.42
CA THR A 348 -14.69 6.63 -21.52
C THR A 348 -13.74 5.43 -21.36
N GLU A 349 -14.05 4.51 -20.45
CA GLU A 349 -13.33 3.25 -20.29
C GLU A 349 -13.49 2.32 -21.51
N ASP A 350 -14.63 2.40 -22.21
CA ASP A 350 -14.84 1.63 -23.44
C ASP A 350 -14.06 2.19 -24.62
N MET A 351 -13.61 3.46 -24.55
CA MET A 351 -12.62 4.06 -25.48
C MET A 351 -11.19 3.57 -25.20
N GLY A 352 -10.94 2.96 -24.02
CA GLY A 352 -9.63 2.41 -23.64
C GLY A 352 -8.99 3.03 -22.41
N VAL A 353 -9.63 3.96 -21.71
CA VAL A 353 -9.07 4.51 -20.46
C VAL A 353 -8.92 3.41 -19.43
N ASP A 354 -7.74 3.30 -18.82
CA ASP A 354 -7.38 2.18 -17.95
C ASP A 354 -7.86 2.40 -16.51
N PHE A 355 -7.75 3.60 -15.98
CA PHE A 355 -8.23 3.93 -14.62
C PHE A 355 -8.38 5.44 -14.40
N TRP A 356 -8.89 5.82 -13.22
CA TRP A 356 -9.22 7.19 -12.86
C TRP A 356 -8.34 7.73 -11.73
N TRP A 357 -8.00 9.00 -11.80
CA TRP A 357 -7.39 9.77 -10.74
C TRP A 357 -8.40 10.71 -10.11
N LEU A 358 -8.90 10.39 -8.91
CA LEU A 358 -9.70 11.27 -8.07
C LEU A 358 -8.80 12.36 -7.47
N ALA A 359 -8.65 13.46 -8.19
CA ALA A 359 -7.70 14.51 -7.85
C ALA A 359 -8.20 15.44 -6.73
N TRP A 360 -9.52 15.62 -6.62
CA TRP A 360 -10.13 16.50 -5.64
C TRP A 360 -10.45 15.83 -4.32
N GLN A 361 -10.31 16.59 -3.20
CA GLN A 361 -10.70 16.14 -1.87
C GLN A 361 -12.22 16.21 -1.73
N GLN A 362 -12.90 15.08 -1.79
CA GLN A 362 -14.37 15.05 -1.73
C GLN A 362 -14.93 15.59 -0.40
N ASN A 363 -14.18 15.46 0.69
CA ASN A 363 -14.57 15.95 2.01
C ASN A 363 -14.62 17.48 2.12
N TYR A 364 -14.00 18.21 1.19
CA TYR A 364 -13.94 19.66 1.25
C TYR A 364 -15.30 20.33 1.07
N LEU A 365 -16.14 19.83 0.16
CA LEU A 365 -17.46 20.40 -0.14
C LEU A 365 -18.58 19.65 0.58
N TYR A 366 -18.44 18.34 0.66
CA TYR A 366 -19.42 17.42 1.24
C TYR A 366 -18.69 16.47 2.18
N PRO A 367 -18.47 16.85 3.46
CA PRO A 367 -17.66 16.02 4.37
C PRO A 367 -18.26 14.64 4.63
N GLU A 368 -19.60 14.55 4.69
CA GLU A 368 -20.32 13.28 4.89
C GLU A 368 -21.24 12.97 3.71
N VAL A 369 -21.47 11.70 3.43
CA VAL A 369 -22.47 11.24 2.49
C VAL A 369 -23.86 11.57 3.03
N ARG A 370 -24.71 12.17 2.21
CA ARG A 370 -26.05 12.58 2.63
C ARG A 370 -26.88 11.42 3.17
N GLY A 371 -27.27 11.50 4.42
CA GLY A 371 -28.05 10.46 5.12
C GLY A 371 -27.22 9.36 5.79
N TYR A 372 -25.89 9.47 5.75
CA TYR A 372 -24.94 8.52 6.32
C TYR A 372 -23.91 9.22 7.18
N ARG A 373 -23.06 8.45 7.87
CA ARG A 373 -21.93 8.94 8.68
C ARG A 373 -20.59 8.76 8.02
N SER A 374 -20.53 7.93 6.98
CA SER A 374 -19.34 7.73 6.17
C SER A 374 -18.93 9.04 5.50
N THR A 375 -17.63 9.32 5.45
CA THR A 375 -17.15 10.49 4.72
C THR A 375 -17.35 10.31 3.22
N SER A 376 -17.52 11.42 2.51
CA SER A 376 -17.66 11.40 1.05
C SER A 376 -16.44 10.79 0.37
N LEU A 377 -15.23 11.10 0.87
CA LEU A 377 -13.99 10.53 0.34
C LEU A 377 -13.92 9.00 0.53
N GLN A 378 -14.28 8.53 1.73
CA GLN A 378 -14.27 7.10 2.03
C GLN A 378 -15.22 6.30 1.12
N TRP A 379 -16.43 6.82 0.92
CA TRP A 379 -17.43 6.13 0.12
C TRP A 379 -17.14 6.20 -1.38
N ILE A 380 -16.66 7.34 -1.88
CA ILE A 380 -16.32 7.47 -3.31
C ILE A 380 -15.11 6.60 -3.68
N ASN A 381 -14.12 6.46 -2.78
CA ASN A 381 -12.99 5.55 -3.00
C ASN A 381 -13.46 4.10 -3.17
N GLU A 382 -14.37 3.63 -2.31
CA GLU A 382 -14.99 2.30 -2.42
C GLU A 382 -15.71 2.14 -3.76
N LEU A 383 -16.56 3.12 -4.16
CA LEU A 383 -17.32 3.05 -5.39
C LEU A 383 -16.45 3.04 -6.64
N TYR A 384 -15.46 3.96 -6.72
CA TYR A 384 -14.55 4.07 -7.87
C TYR A 384 -13.68 2.83 -8.01
N TYR A 385 -13.16 2.31 -6.91
CA TYR A 385 -12.36 1.10 -6.93
C TYR A 385 -13.15 -0.08 -7.50
N ARG A 386 -14.39 -0.30 -7.01
CA ARG A 386 -15.27 -1.38 -7.47
C ARG A 386 -15.69 -1.24 -8.93
N GLU A 387 -15.96 0.00 -9.39
CA GLU A 387 -16.30 0.24 -10.80
C GLU A 387 -15.21 -0.20 -11.76
N THR A 388 -13.95 0.02 -11.40
CA THR A 388 -12.82 -0.39 -12.24
C THR A 388 -12.61 -1.91 -12.28
N GLU A 389 -13.27 -2.68 -11.42
CA GLU A 389 -13.30 -4.15 -11.46
C GLU A 389 -14.30 -4.72 -12.48
N ARG A 390 -15.16 -3.89 -13.02
CA ARG A 390 -16.30 -4.23 -13.92
C ARG A 390 -15.96 -5.20 -15.04
N LYS A 391 -14.76 -5.15 -15.58
CA LYS A 391 -14.32 -6.01 -16.71
C LYS A 391 -13.48 -7.23 -16.24
N GLY A 392 -13.59 -7.64 -14.98
CA GLY A 392 -12.75 -8.71 -14.40
C GLY A 392 -11.31 -8.27 -14.11
N LEU A 393 -11.05 -6.97 -14.21
CA LEU A 393 -9.75 -6.37 -13.90
C LEU A 393 -9.61 -6.18 -12.38
N ARG A 394 -8.37 -6.04 -11.92
CA ARG A 394 -8.10 -5.57 -10.55
C ARG A 394 -8.59 -4.15 -10.40
N GLY A 395 -9.13 -3.83 -9.24
CA GLY A 395 -9.49 -2.47 -8.90
C GLY A 395 -8.29 -1.52 -9.03
N ALA A 396 -8.53 -0.30 -9.45
CA ALA A 396 -7.51 0.73 -9.60
C ALA A 396 -8.15 2.10 -9.37
N GLY A 397 -8.05 2.59 -8.14
CA GLY A 397 -8.47 3.93 -7.76
C GLY A 397 -7.26 4.74 -7.33
N TYR A 398 -6.91 5.81 -8.03
CA TYR A 398 -5.86 6.73 -7.61
C TYR A 398 -6.53 7.91 -6.91
N SER A 399 -6.44 7.96 -5.57
CA SER A 399 -7.16 8.91 -4.74
C SER A 399 -6.41 9.22 -3.44
N ARG A 400 -6.93 10.13 -2.63
CA ARG A 400 -6.37 10.43 -1.30
C ARG A 400 -6.78 9.38 -0.27
N TRP A 401 -5.98 9.27 0.79
CA TRP A 401 -6.29 8.39 1.93
C TRP A 401 -7.56 8.84 2.65
N ALA A 402 -8.47 7.91 2.89
CA ALA A 402 -9.80 8.18 3.44
C ALA A 402 -10.06 7.57 4.83
N GLY A 403 -9.05 6.99 5.48
CA GLY A 403 -9.20 6.41 6.82
C GLY A 403 -9.23 4.87 6.85
N TRP A 404 -9.62 4.31 7.98
CA TRP A 404 -9.63 2.87 8.19
C TRP A 404 -10.52 2.16 7.16
N GLY A 405 -9.97 1.11 6.54
CA GLY A 405 -10.59 0.37 5.45
C GLY A 405 -10.13 0.78 4.05
N ASP A 406 -9.56 1.99 3.89
CA ASP A 406 -9.13 2.51 2.59
C ASP A 406 -7.89 1.77 2.02
N HIS A 407 -7.21 0.96 2.81
CA HIS A 407 -6.16 0.06 2.33
C HIS A 407 -6.64 -0.94 1.25
N ARG A 408 -7.95 -1.15 1.14
CA ARG A 408 -8.54 -1.95 0.06
C ARG A 408 -8.64 -1.23 -1.27
N HIS A 409 -8.39 0.08 -1.30
CA HIS A 409 -8.55 0.93 -2.50
C HIS A 409 -7.23 1.60 -2.93
N PRO A 410 -6.13 0.83 -3.13
CA PRO A 410 -4.91 1.45 -3.60
C PRO A 410 -5.05 1.95 -5.06
N ILE A 411 -4.31 2.98 -5.41
CA ILE A 411 -3.13 3.61 -4.82
C ILE A 411 -3.47 5.02 -4.32
N GLN A 412 -2.70 5.54 -3.35
CA GLN A 412 -2.99 6.83 -2.75
C GLN A 412 -2.17 7.99 -3.39
N PHE A 413 -2.83 9.14 -3.48
CA PHE A 413 -2.28 10.43 -3.90
C PHE A 413 -2.08 11.33 -2.68
N SER A 414 -0.86 11.86 -2.48
CA SER A 414 -0.57 12.68 -1.30
C SER A 414 -1.08 14.13 -1.40
N GLY A 415 -1.45 14.61 -2.58
CA GLY A 415 -1.88 15.99 -2.79
C GLY A 415 -0.80 16.88 -3.38
N ASP A 416 -1.13 18.17 -3.57
CA ASP A 416 -0.36 19.22 -4.24
C ASP A 416 0.79 19.73 -3.36
N ALA A 417 1.83 18.91 -3.18
CA ALA A 417 2.96 19.19 -2.30
C ALA A 417 3.83 20.39 -2.78
N GLN A 418 4.40 21.14 -1.83
CA GLN A 418 5.33 22.21 -2.11
C GLN A 418 6.71 21.67 -2.50
N ALA A 419 7.32 22.22 -3.57
CA ALA A 419 8.66 21.85 -4.01
C ALA A 419 9.74 22.50 -3.11
N ASN A 420 10.03 21.90 -1.97
CA ASN A 420 11.10 22.31 -1.05
C ASN A 420 11.70 21.09 -0.31
N TRP A 421 12.78 21.31 0.41
CA TRP A 421 13.53 20.26 1.09
C TRP A 421 12.78 19.67 2.28
N GLU A 422 12.05 20.51 3.01
CA GLU A 422 11.26 20.12 4.17
C GLU A 422 10.14 19.17 3.77
N MET A 423 9.51 19.43 2.62
CA MET A 423 8.47 18.56 2.09
C MET A 423 9.03 17.22 1.61
N LEU A 424 10.18 17.22 0.91
CA LEU A 424 10.85 15.97 0.55
C LEU A 424 11.17 15.13 1.79
N ALA A 425 11.73 15.74 2.84
CA ALA A 425 12.01 15.05 4.09
C ALA A 425 10.73 14.47 4.71
N PHE A 426 9.65 15.25 4.71
CA PHE A 426 8.38 14.79 5.26
C PHE A 426 7.75 13.66 4.44
N GLU A 427 7.80 13.70 3.11
CA GLU A 427 7.26 12.62 2.27
C GLU A 427 8.02 11.30 2.45
N VAL A 428 9.33 11.33 2.69
CA VAL A 428 10.09 10.09 3.02
C VAL A 428 9.57 9.48 4.31
N LYS A 429 9.45 10.28 5.38
CA LYS A 429 8.89 9.87 6.67
C LYS A 429 7.45 9.37 6.53
N LEU A 430 6.59 10.15 5.87
CA LEU A 430 5.18 9.85 5.64
C LEU A 430 5.00 8.52 4.92
N THR A 431 5.77 8.28 3.86
CA THR A 431 5.66 7.05 3.04
C THR A 431 5.92 5.80 3.88
N ALA A 432 6.94 5.81 4.71
CA ALA A 432 7.25 4.69 5.57
C ALA A 432 6.21 4.53 6.69
N ALA A 433 5.87 5.61 7.41
CA ALA A 433 4.95 5.56 8.55
C ALA A 433 3.49 5.24 8.14
N SER A 434 3.08 5.60 6.93
CA SER A 434 1.72 5.34 6.44
C SER A 434 1.35 3.86 6.42
N GLY A 435 2.34 2.98 6.23
CA GLY A 435 2.17 1.53 6.33
C GLY A 435 1.63 1.05 7.68
N ASN A 436 1.80 1.84 8.74
CA ASN A 436 1.26 1.55 10.07
C ASN A 436 -0.28 1.54 10.12
N ALA A 437 -0.95 2.11 9.12
CA ALA A 437 -2.41 2.11 9.01
C ALA A 437 -2.93 1.34 7.79
N GLY A 438 -2.04 0.65 7.07
CA GLY A 438 -2.39 -0.05 5.83
C GLY A 438 -2.30 0.81 4.57
N CYS A 439 -1.92 2.07 4.64
CA CYS A 439 -1.67 2.92 3.49
C CYS A 439 -0.29 2.58 2.90
N TYR A 440 -0.26 1.61 1.99
CA TYR A 440 0.99 0.98 1.54
C TYR A 440 1.58 1.56 0.27
N TYR A 441 0.77 2.19 -0.58
CA TYR A 441 1.18 2.55 -1.94
C TYR A 441 0.91 4.02 -2.22
N TRP A 442 1.96 4.82 -2.23
CA TRP A 442 1.91 6.23 -2.60
C TRP A 442 2.41 6.49 -4.02
N ALA A 443 1.70 7.37 -4.73
CA ALA A 443 2.18 8.02 -5.93
C ALA A 443 2.22 9.54 -5.68
N HIS A 444 3.34 10.00 -5.14
CA HIS A 444 3.59 11.41 -4.83
C HIS A 444 3.81 12.25 -6.09
N ASP A 445 3.74 13.56 -5.94
CA ASP A 445 4.19 14.53 -6.94
C ASP A 445 5.71 14.67 -6.90
N ILE A 446 6.45 13.73 -7.53
CA ILE A 446 7.90 13.74 -7.50
C ILE A 446 8.46 15.03 -8.10
N GLY A 447 9.26 15.75 -7.31
CA GLY A 447 9.77 17.08 -7.61
C GLY A 447 8.93 18.22 -7.05
N GLY A 448 7.79 17.91 -6.43
CA GLY A 448 6.81 18.86 -5.87
C GLY A 448 5.89 19.48 -6.93
N PHE A 449 4.64 19.70 -6.55
CA PHE A 449 3.61 20.22 -7.44
C PHE A 449 3.81 21.71 -7.78
N ARG A 450 4.13 22.56 -6.77
CA ARG A 450 4.32 24.00 -6.91
C ARG A 450 5.55 24.48 -6.15
N GLY A 451 6.09 25.62 -6.52
CA GLY A 451 7.26 26.25 -5.90
C GLY A 451 8.22 26.78 -6.93
N ASP A 452 9.48 26.98 -6.57
CA ASP A 452 10.49 27.42 -7.49
C ASP A 452 11.27 26.24 -8.11
N PRO A 453 11.73 26.36 -9.35
CA PRO A 453 12.55 25.35 -9.98
C PRO A 453 13.84 25.09 -9.19
N ASN A 454 14.10 23.83 -8.85
CA ASN A 454 15.33 23.40 -8.21
C ASN A 454 15.75 22.05 -8.80
N PRO A 455 16.70 22.02 -9.75
CA PRO A 455 17.13 20.79 -10.40
C PRO A 455 17.73 19.76 -9.42
N GLU A 456 18.51 20.20 -8.43
CA GLU A 456 19.08 19.31 -7.41
C GLU A 456 17.97 18.63 -6.57
N LEU A 457 17.02 19.43 -6.08
CA LEU A 457 15.88 18.91 -5.34
C LEU A 457 15.09 17.90 -6.18
N THR A 458 14.88 18.16 -7.48
CA THR A 458 14.18 17.25 -8.39
C THR A 458 14.94 15.91 -8.53
N VAL A 459 16.27 15.94 -8.62
CA VAL A 459 17.09 14.72 -8.65
C VAL A 459 16.94 13.93 -7.34
N ARG A 460 17.11 14.61 -6.18
CA ARG A 460 16.98 13.96 -4.87
C ARG A 460 15.56 13.36 -4.65
N TRP A 461 14.53 14.08 -5.10
CA TRP A 461 13.15 13.56 -5.05
C TRP A 461 12.96 12.36 -5.98
N THR A 462 13.59 12.36 -7.15
CA THR A 462 13.59 11.22 -8.08
C THR A 462 14.29 9.99 -7.48
N GLN A 463 15.36 10.18 -6.70
CA GLN A 463 16.04 9.09 -5.97
C GLN A 463 15.07 8.42 -4.97
N PHE A 464 14.35 9.21 -4.20
CA PHE A 464 13.29 8.71 -3.33
C PHE A 464 12.14 8.05 -4.13
N GLY A 465 11.64 8.73 -5.16
CA GLY A 465 10.54 8.26 -5.99
C GLY A 465 10.81 6.93 -6.68
N ALA A 466 12.07 6.63 -7.02
CA ALA A 466 12.45 5.34 -7.59
C ALA A 466 12.25 4.17 -6.61
N LEU A 467 12.17 4.45 -5.30
CA LEU A 467 11.90 3.50 -4.22
C LEU A 467 10.55 3.78 -3.52
N SER A 468 9.61 4.41 -4.20
CA SER A 468 8.21 4.50 -3.78
C SER A 468 7.34 3.49 -4.54
N ALA A 469 6.06 3.38 -4.19
CA ALA A 469 5.16 2.44 -4.86
C ALA A 469 5.02 2.72 -6.37
N ALA A 470 4.97 4.00 -6.76
CA ALA A 470 4.98 4.44 -8.16
C ALA A 470 5.97 5.60 -8.34
N LEU A 471 6.75 5.60 -9.41
CA LEU A 471 7.58 6.74 -9.79
C LEU A 471 6.75 7.67 -10.69
N ARG A 472 6.01 8.59 -10.08
CA ARG A 472 5.14 9.54 -10.78
C ARG A 472 5.70 10.95 -10.65
N VAL A 473 5.99 11.61 -11.77
CA VAL A 473 6.30 13.03 -11.79
C VAL A 473 5.02 13.84 -12.05
N HIS A 474 4.88 14.97 -11.35
CA HIS A 474 3.76 15.87 -11.54
C HIS A 474 4.11 17.32 -11.18
N SER A 475 3.45 18.28 -11.79
CA SER A 475 3.57 19.70 -11.46
C SER A 475 2.36 20.51 -11.90
N THR A 476 2.23 21.69 -11.31
CA THR A 476 1.23 22.69 -11.66
C THR A 476 1.47 23.27 -13.05
N LYS A 477 0.52 24.09 -13.51
CA LYS A 477 0.51 24.78 -14.82
C LYS A 477 1.47 26.00 -14.84
N ASP A 478 2.70 25.77 -14.40
CA ASP A 478 3.82 26.72 -14.50
C ASP A 478 4.86 26.15 -15.46
N ALA A 479 5.16 26.89 -16.54
CA ALA A 479 6.13 26.44 -17.55
C ALA A 479 7.53 26.17 -16.96
N ARG A 480 7.92 26.85 -15.87
CA ARG A 480 9.20 26.67 -15.20
C ARG A 480 9.31 25.33 -14.45
N LEU A 481 8.17 24.70 -14.12
CA LEU A 481 8.09 23.46 -13.32
C LEU A 481 7.85 22.24 -14.22
N ASP A 482 8.41 22.21 -15.39
CA ASP A 482 8.39 21.01 -16.23
C ASP A 482 9.21 19.89 -15.57
N ARG A 483 8.61 18.69 -15.42
CA ARG A 483 9.24 17.54 -14.76
C ARG A 483 9.71 16.46 -15.73
N ARG A 484 9.75 16.77 -17.03
CA ARG A 484 10.36 15.84 -18.00
C ARG A 484 11.84 15.68 -17.65
N PRO A 485 12.34 14.45 -17.40
CA PRO A 485 13.65 14.28 -16.76
C PRO A 485 14.85 14.69 -17.62
N TRP A 486 14.66 14.96 -18.90
CA TRP A 486 15.74 15.34 -19.83
C TRP A 486 15.95 16.85 -20.02
N ILE A 487 15.19 17.69 -19.31
CA ILE A 487 15.27 19.15 -19.50
C ILE A 487 16.11 19.87 -18.44
N SER A 488 16.49 19.19 -17.37
CA SER A 488 17.08 19.82 -16.16
C SER A 488 18.60 20.09 -16.25
N GLY A 489 19.23 19.77 -17.36
CA GLY A 489 20.68 19.84 -17.54
C GLY A 489 21.28 18.45 -17.75
N GLU A 490 22.50 18.38 -18.31
CA GLU A 490 23.13 17.11 -18.70
C GLU A 490 23.39 16.19 -17.49
N ARG A 491 23.90 16.77 -16.41
CA ARG A 491 24.25 16.04 -15.19
C ARG A 491 23.00 15.52 -14.46
N GLU A 492 22.02 16.40 -14.27
CA GLU A 492 20.76 16.07 -13.61
C GLU A 492 20.00 15.02 -14.42
N THR A 493 19.98 15.17 -15.74
CA THR A 493 19.38 14.17 -16.67
C THR A 493 20.06 12.82 -16.52
N ALA A 494 21.40 12.76 -16.47
CA ALA A 494 22.15 11.51 -16.28
C ALA A 494 21.86 10.87 -14.91
N ALA A 495 21.81 11.69 -13.85
CA ALA A 495 21.50 11.23 -12.50
C ALA A 495 20.07 10.66 -12.43
N MET A 496 19.07 11.36 -12.98
CA MET A 496 17.69 10.88 -13.04
C MET A 496 17.57 9.62 -13.91
N ARG A 497 18.22 9.57 -15.08
CA ARG A 497 18.19 8.37 -15.95
C ARG A 497 18.67 7.14 -15.20
N ARG A 498 19.70 7.24 -14.38
CA ARG A 498 20.19 6.13 -13.56
C ARG A 498 19.12 5.62 -12.61
N MET A 499 18.32 6.50 -12.00
CA MET A 499 17.22 6.13 -11.11
C MET A 499 16.04 5.48 -11.84
N TYR A 500 15.68 6.02 -12.98
CA TYR A 500 14.62 5.46 -13.82
C TYR A 500 14.99 4.06 -14.36
N HIS A 501 16.26 3.87 -14.77
CA HIS A 501 16.76 2.56 -15.17
C HIS A 501 16.73 1.57 -14.00
N MET A 502 17.24 1.99 -12.83
CA MET A 502 17.17 1.18 -11.62
C MET A 502 15.73 0.75 -11.30
N ARG A 503 14.75 1.68 -11.40
CA ARG A 503 13.34 1.36 -11.20
C ARG A 503 12.83 0.33 -12.20
N SER A 504 13.19 0.48 -13.48
CA SER A 504 12.85 -0.49 -14.53
C SER A 504 13.45 -1.88 -14.24
N GLU A 505 14.71 -1.92 -13.87
CA GLU A 505 15.42 -3.17 -13.56
C GLU A 505 14.88 -3.88 -12.30
N LEU A 506 14.43 -3.12 -11.31
CA LEU A 506 13.89 -3.65 -10.04
C LEU A 506 12.43 -4.11 -10.15
N MET A 507 11.75 -4.00 -11.29
CA MET A 507 10.33 -4.34 -11.39
C MET A 507 9.97 -5.75 -10.91
N PRO A 508 10.74 -6.83 -11.17
CA PRO A 508 10.44 -8.15 -10.63
C PRO A 508 10.50 -8.20 -9.10
N TYR A 509 11.44 -7.47 -8.50
CA TYR A 509 11.55 -7.33 -7.05
C TYR A 509 10.39 -6.54 -6.45
N VAL A 510 10.07 -5.39 -7.04
CA VAL A 510 8.97 -4.52 -6.60
C VAL A 510 7.64 -5.28 -6.65
N TYR A 511 7.36 -5.96 -7.76
CA TYR A 511 6.09 -6.67 -7.91
C TYR A 511 5.97 -7.89 -7.00
N SER A 512 7.07 -8.61 -6.76
CA SER A 512 7.11 -9.68 -5.75
C SER A 512 6.91 -9.15 -4.33
N SER A 513 7.43 -7.95 -4.03
CA SER A 513 7.21 -7.31 -2.73
C SER A 513 5.77 -6.81 -2.56
N VAL A 514 5.11 -6.36 -3.64
CA VAL A 514 3.67 -6.05 -3.64
C VAL A 514 2.83 -7.30 -3.33
N TRP A 515 3.17 -8.44 -3.94
CA TRP A 515 2.52 -9.71 -3.60
C TRP A 515 2.76 -10.12 -2.14
N GLN A 516 3.97 -9.90 -1.64
CA GLN A 516 4.27 -10.14 -0.23
C GLN A 516 3.42 -9.25 0.69
N THR A 517 3.28 -7.95 0.36
CA THR A 517 2.42 -7.03 1.09
C THR A 517 0.96 -7.49 1.07
N HIS A 518 0.43 -7.91 -0.08
CA HIS A 518 -0.90 -8.51 -0.20
C HIS A 518 -1.06 -9.75 0.70
N SER A 519 -0.04 -10.63 0.72
CA SER A 519 -0.11 -11.90 1.43
C SER A 519 0.04 -11.77 2.95
N THR A 520 0.84 -10.79 3.42
CA THR A 520 1.26 -10.66 4.82
C THR A 520 0.82 -9.38 5.50
N MET A 521 0.34 -8.39 4.74
CA MET A 521 0.07 -7.01 5.19
C MET A 521 1.31 -6.24 5.67
N VAL A 522 2.52 -6.75 5.44
CA VAL A 522 3.77 -6.03 5.76
C VAL A 522 4.07 -5.01 4.65
N PRO A 523 4.32 -3.73 4.96
CA PRO A 523 4.49 -2.68 3.97
C PRO A 523 5.65 -2.90 2.99
N LEU A 524 5.49 -2.45 1.73
CA LEU A 524 6.58 -2.34 0.75
C LEU A 524 7.67 -1.37 1.24
N ASN A 525 7.26 -0.13 1.59
CA ASN A 525 8.11 0.83 2.28
C ASN A 525 7.86 0.67 3.79
N ARG A 526 8.79 0.09 4.52
CA ARG A 526 8.59 -0.21 5.94
C ARG A 526 9.59 0.49 6.84
N PRO A 527 9.11 1.17 7.90
CA PRO A 527 10.00 1.71 8.93
C PRO A 527 10.82 0.58 9.55
N MET A 528 12.03 0.91 9.99
CA MET A 528 12.99 -0.05 10.53
C MET A 528 12.42 -0.84 11.72
N TYR A 529 11.55 -0.25 12.54
CA TYR A 529 10.99 -0.88 13.73
C TYR A 529 10.04 -2.04 13.44
N ILE A 530 9.49 -2.18 12.23
CA ILE A 530 8.65 -3.35 11.88
C ILE A 530 9.49 -4.63 11.88
N GLU A 531 10.76 -4.54 11.45
CA GLU A 531 11.68 -5.68 11.45
C GLU A 531 12.52 -5.75 12.74
N TYR A 532 12.92 -4.60 13.27
CA TYR A 532 13.90 -4.49 14.35
C TYR A 532 13.34 -3.77 15.59
N GLY A 533 12.06 -3.96 15.89
CA GLY A 533 11.34 -3.26 16.97
C GLY A 533 11.93 -3.42 18.38
N GLY A 534 12.80 -4.41 18.59
CA GLY A 534 13.55 -4.60 19.84
C GLY A 534 14.80 -3.71 19.99
N ASP A 535 15.21 -2.99 18.94
CA ASP A 535 16.36 -2.08 18.96
C ASP A 535 15.89 -0.62 18.92
N GLU A 536 16.31 0.18 19.92
CA GLU A 536 15.90 1.60 20.01
C GLU A 536 16.37 2.41 18.80
N ARG A 537 17.44 2.01 18.12
CA ARG A 537 17.94 2.69 16.90
C ARG A 537 16.95 2.60 15.74
N ALA A 538 16.11 1.57 15.70
CA ALA A 538 15.06 1.41 14.70
C ALA A 538 14.00 2.52 14.69
N TYR A 539 13.94 3.33 15.76
CA TYR A 539 13.01 4.44 15.93
C TYR A 539 13.65 5.82 15.79
N CYS A 540 14.97 5.89 15.51
CA CYS A 540 15.74 7.14 15.60
C CYS A 540 15.93 7.87 14.27
N ASN A 541 15.75 7.21 13.12
CA ASN A 541 15.97 7.80 11.80
C ASN A 541 14.72 7.66 10.92
N GLU A 542 13.92 8.71 10.86
CA GLU A 542 12.67 8.76 10.08
C GLU A 542 12.91 8.86 8.56
N GLN A 543 14.16 9.11 8.12
CA GLN A 543 14.57 9.14 6.72
C GLN A 543 15.03 7.77 6.20
N GLU A 544 15.03 6.75 7.06
CA GLU A 544 15.52 5.42 6.75
C GLU A 544 14.39 4.39 6.77
N PHE A 545 14.36 3.54 5.75
CA PHE A 545 13.34 2.50 5.63
C PHE A 545 13.87 1.28 4.86
N LEU A 546 13.23 0.15 5.05
CA LEU A 546 13.40 -0.99 4.16
C LEU A 546 12.41 -0.88 2.98
N PHE A 547 12.91 -1.09 1.78
CA PHE A 547 12.10 -1.25 0.58
C PHE A 547 12.02 -2.73 0.21
N GLY A 548 10.93 -3.39 0.54
CA GLY A 548 10.83 -4.85 0.58
C GLY A 548 11.79 -5.45 1.63
N ASP A 549 12.21 -6.69 1.43
CA ASP A 549 13.06 -7.43 2.40
C ASP A 549 14.55 -7.20 2.23
N LEU A 550 14.98 -6.78 1.03
CA LEU A 550 16.38 -6.86 0.62
C LEU A 550 17.08 -5.51 0.44
N LEU A 551 16.34 -4.40 0.42
CA LEU A 551 16.90 -3.07 0.20
C LEU A 551 16.72 -2.18 1.42
N LEU A 552 17.80 -1.58 1.89
CA LEU A 552 17.85 -0.54 2.91
C LEU A 552 18.10 0.81 2.23
N ALA A 553 17.23 1.77 2.43
CA ALA A 553 17.32 3.09 1.82
C ALA A 553 17.28 4.21 2.86
N ALA A 554 18.11 5.23 2.66
CA ALA A 554 18.06 6.47 3.42
C ALA A 554 18.20 7.67 2.47
N PRO A 555 17.12 8.08 1.78
CA PRO A 555 17.16 9.18 0.82
C PRO A 555 17.68 10.48 1.44
N ILE A 556 18.49 11.22 0.68
CA ILE A 556 19.00 12.52 1.08
C ILE A 556 17.94 13.59 0.80
N ALA A 557 17.49 14.27 1.85
CA ALA A 557 16.47 15.32 1.79
C ALA A 557 17.04 16.68 2.21
N SER A 558 18.30 16.95 1.87
CA SER A 558 18.98 18.21 2.13
C SER A 558 19.86 18.63 0.94
N PRO A 559 20.09 19.94 0.76
CA PRO A 559 20.95 20.42 -0.33
C PRO A 559 22.39 19.98 -0.14
N GLY A 560 23.05 19.65 -1.24
CA GLY A 560 24.48 19.30 -1.25
C GLY A 560 25.40 20.53 -1.34
N THR A 561 26.66 20.28 -1.09
CA THR A 561 27.73 21.30 -1.13
C THR A 561 28.74 21.03 -2.25
N GLY A 562 29.39 22.07 -2.68
CA GLY A 562 30.42 22.02 -3.73
C GLY A 562 29.87 21.70 -5.13
N PRO A 563 30.76 21.56 -6.12
CA PRO A 563 30.36 21.27 -7.50
C PRO A 563 29.67 19.88 -7.64
N ASP A 564 30.03 18.91 -6.82
CA ASP A 564 29.47 17.56 -6.86
C ASP A 564 28.18 17.42 -6.07
N LYS A 565 27.67 18.50 -5.48
CA LYS A 565 26.43 18.49 -4.69
C LYS A 565 26.44 17.36 -3.65
N VAL A 566 27.57 17.22 -2.95
CA VAL A 566 27.72 16.18 -1.93
C VAL A 566 26.86 16.53 -0.71
N ALA A 567 25.99 15.62 -0.34
CA ALA A 567 25.19 15.70 0.88
C ALA A 567 25.29 14.42 1.68
N SER A 568 25.01 14.51 2.98
CA SER A 568 25.18 13.39 3.91
C SER A 568 23.84 12.96 4.50
N GLN A 569 23.76 11.69 4.85
CA GLN A 569 22.65 11.08 5.55
C GLN A 569 23.17 10.06 6.55
N ARG A 570 22.55 10.04 7.73
CA ARG A 570 22.82 9.03 8.75
C ARG A 570 22.14 7.72 8.34
N VAL A 571 22.86 6.61 8.45
CA VAL A 571 22.37 5.26 8.13
C VAL A 571 22.69 4.32 9.28
N TRP A 572 21.71 3.62 9.77
CA TRP A 572 21.87 2.52 10.70
C TRP A 572 21.78 1.18 9.97
N PHE A 573 22.86 0.42 9.98
CA PHE A 573 22.91 -0.93 9.43
C PHE A 573 22.45 -1.92 10.52
N PRO A 574 21.25 -2.52 10.39
CA PRO A 574 20.70 -3.33 11.47
C PRO A 574 21.29 -4.73 11.55
N GLY A 575 21.15 -5.33 12.74
CA GLY A 575 21.39 -6.76 12.98
C GLY A 575 22.85 -7.17 12.86
N GLU A 576 23.03 -8.47 12.61
CA GLU A 576 24.32 -9.12 12.30
C GLU A 576 24.49 -9.32 10.78
N ASP A 577 23.61 -8.73 9.97
CA ASP A 577 23.67 -8.80 8.51
C ASP A 577 24.87 -8.04 7.95
N VAL A 578 25.18 -8.31 6.71
CA VAL A 578 26.10 -7.52 5.93
C VAL A 578 25.33 -6.83 4.82
N TRP A 579 25.66 -5.56 4.60
CA TRP A 579 25.00 -4.71 3.61
C TRP A 579 26.02 -4.25 2.58
N TYR A 580 25.57 -4.05 1.35
CA TYR A 580 26.45 -3.60 0.27
C TYR A 580 25.81 -2.42 -0.45
N ASP A 581 26.58 -1.35 -0.61
CA ASP A 581 26.18 -0.19 -1.39
C ASP A 581 25.77 -0.63 -2.81
N PHE A 582 24.56 -0.24 -3.22
CA PHE A 582 23.98 -0.65 -4.50
C PHE A 582 24.81 -0.18 -5.70
N PHE A 583 25.48 0.98 -5.57
CA PHE A 583 26.18 1.67 -6.65
C PHE A 583 27.69 1.37 -6.69
N THR A 584 28.32 1.31 -5.51
CA THR A 584 29.78 1.15 -5.39
C THR A 584 30.20 -0.26 -5.00
N HIS A 585 29.28 -1.08 -4.52
CA HIS A 585 29.49 -2.43 -3.97
C HIS A 585 30.35 -2.45 -2.68
N GLU A 586 30.55 -1.30 -2.05
CA GLU A 586 31.22 -1.22 -0.76
C GLU A 586 30.44 -1.98 0.31
N ARG A 587 31.18 -2.71 1.18
CA ARG A 587 30.62 -3.53 2.24
C ARG A 587 30.47 -2.73 3.53
N PHE A 588 29.34 -2.92 4.19
CA PHE A 588 29.03 -2.40 5.52
C PHE A 588 28.54 -3.55 6.42
N ASP A 589 29.21 -3.74 7.55
CA ASP A 589 28.78 -4.72 8.55
C ASP A 589 27.65 -4.14 9.40
N GLY A 590 26.69 -4.99 9.80
CA GLY A 590 25.57 -4.61 10.64
C GLY A 590 25.95 -4.25 12.07
N GLY A 591 24.97 -3.81 12.85
CA GLY A 591 25.11 -3.41 14.25
C GLY A 591 25.69 -2.01 14.45
N ARG A 592 25.93 -1.22 13.40
CA ARG A 592 26.54 0.12 13.48
C ARG A 592 25.75 1.19 12.76
N GLU A 593 25.99 2.43 13.14
CA GLU A 593 25.49 3.63 12.52
C GLU A 593 26.64 4.40 11.86
N CYS A 594 26.43 4.94 10.66
CA CYS A 594 27.41 5.69 9.91
C CYS A 594 26.77 6.95 9.30
N GLU A 595 27.54 8.01 9.21
CA GLU A 595 27.19 9.15 8.36
C GLU A 595 27.74 8.89 6.96
N ILE A 596 26.88 8.87 5.97
CA ILE A 596 27.19 8.51 4.58
C ILE A 596 27.04 9.75 3.71
N SER A 597 28.11 10.11 3.01
CA SER A 597 28.13 11.22 2.04
C SER A 597 28.04 10.68 0.62
N LYS A 598 27.15 11.27 -0.20
CA LYS A 598 26.95 10.87 -1.60
C LYS A 598 26.88 12.09 -2.52
N PRO A 599 27.49 12.01 -3.73
CA PRO A 599 27.30 13.01 -4.78
C PRO A 599 25.86 12.99 -5.32
N LEU A 600 25.54 13.91 -6.23
CA LEU A 600 24.19 14.05 -6.77
C LEU A 600 23.68 12.79 -7.47
N GLU A 601 24.56 12.02 -8.10
CA GLU A 601 24.23 10.82 -8.88
C GLU A 601 23.90 9.59 -8.04
N GLU A 602 24.11 9.66 -6.72
CA GLU A 602 23.95 8.54 -5.79
C GLU A 602 23.25 8.98 -4.51
N PHE A 603 22.70 8.01 -3.81
CA PHE A 603 22.13 8.17 -2.47
C PHE A 603 22.39 6.89 -1.65
N PRO A 604 22.27 6.93 -0.33
CA PRO A 604 22.40 5.75 0.50
C PRO A 604 21.32 4.71 0.16
N LEU A 605 21.72 3.67 -0.55
CA LEU A 605 20.92 2.50 -0.92
C LEU A 605 21.78 1.25 -0.81
N TYR A 606 21.33 0.28 -0.06
CA TYR A 606 22.11 -0.92 0.28
C TYR A 606 21.32 -2.19 0.00
N VAL A 607 22.04 -3.22 -0.45
CA VAL A 607 21.51 -4.57 -0.68
C VAL A 607 21.96 -5.49 0.45
N ARG A 608 21.04 -6.25 0.99
CA ARG A 608 21.31 -7.28 2.00
C ARG A 608 22.14 -8.41 1.42
N GLY A 609 23.30 -8.72 2.03
CA GLY A 609 24.14 -9.82 1.60
C GLY A 609 23.55 -11.19 1.92
N GLY A 610 23.89 -12.20 1.13
CA GLY A 610 23.42 -13.55 1.35
C GLY A 610 22.00 -13.84 0.82
N TRP A 611 21.50 -13.02 -0.09
CA TRP A 611 20.21 -13.19 -0.73
C TRP A 611 20.32 -13.05 -2.26
N VAL A 612 19.27 -13.47 -2.96
CA VAL A 612 19.15 -13.25 -4.41
C VAL A 612 18.18 -12.11 -4.65
N LEU A 613 18.69 -10.97 -5.14
CA LEU A 613 17.86 -9.84 -5.57
C LEU A 613 17.41 -10.08 -7.02
N PRO A 614 16.12 -10.34 -7.27
CA PRO A 614 15.62 -10.53 -8.61
C PRO A 614 15.45 -9.20 -9.34
N MET A 615 15.99 -9.12 -10.55
CA MET A 615 15.93 -7.96 -11.41
C MET A 615 15.63 -8.41 -12.85
N GLN A 616 15.43 -7.45 -13.74
CA GLN A 616 15.36 -7.68 -15.20
C GLN A 616 16.35 -6.77 -15.93
N PRO A 617 16.68 -7.05 -17.19
CA PRO A 617 17.38 -6.07 -18.03
C PRO A 617 16.53 -4.79 -18.13
N TYR A 618 17.19 -3.64 -18.27
CA TYR A 618 16.47 -2.41 -18.57
C TYR A 618 15.51 -2.58 -19.75
N THR A 619 14.32 -2.02 -19.62
CA THR A 619 13.31 -1.96 -20.67
C THR A 619 12.55 -0.64 -20.59
N PRO A 620 12.14 -0.04 -21.72
CA PRO A 620 11.33 1.17 -21.72
C PRO A 620 9.89 0.96 -21.20
N ARG A 621 9.46 -0.30 -21.05
CA ARG A 621 8.12 -0.67 -20.56
C ARG A 621 8.24 -1.72 -19.44
N PRO A 622 8.73 -1.33 -18.24
CA PRO A 622 9.06 -2.29 -17.19
C PRO A 622 7.88 -3.15 -16.72
N ALA A 623 6.68 -2.64 -16.76
CA ALA A 623 5.51 -3.37 -16.28
C ALA A 623 4.95 -4.38 -17.28
N SER A 624 5.05 -4.08 -18.60
CA SER A 624 4.44 -4.92 -19.66
C SER A 624 5.43 -5.85 -20.36
N THR A 625 6.75 -5.62 -20.22
CA THR A 625 7.77 -6.48 -20.84
C THR A 625 7.79 -7.86 -20.17
N PRO A 626 7.64 -8.96 -20.91
CA PRO A 626 7.74 -10.32 -20.37
C PRO A 626 9.13 -10.60 -19.79
N LEU A 627 9.19 -11.27 -18.64
CA LEU A 627 10.45 -11.60 -17.93
C LEU A 627 11.16 -12.79 -18.60
N THR A 628 11.67 -12.59 -19.81
CA THR A 628 12.40 -13.61 -20.57
C THR A 628 13.84 -13.79 -20.12
N THR A 629 14.40 -12.81 -19.40
CA THR A 629 15.70 -12.89 -18.74
C THR A 629 15.56 -12.43 -17.29
N LEU A 630 15.88 -13.31 -16.35
CA LEU A 630 15.97 -12.96 -14.93
C LEU A 630 17.41 -12.60 -14.59
N VAL A 631 17.64 -11.37 -14.15
CA VAL A 631 18.90 -10.92 -13.56
C VAL A 631 18.86 -11.21 -12.07
N MET A 632 19.85 -11.92 -11.57
CA MET A 632 20.00 -12.25 -10.15
C MET A 632 21.24 -11.57 -9.63
N ARG A 633 21.10 -10.52 -8.82
CA ARG A 633 22.23 -9.85 -8.18
C ARG A 633 22.43 -10.46 -6.80
N VAL A 634 23.66 -10.89 -6.53
CA VAL A 634 24.00 -11.65 -5.33
C VAL A 634 25.24 -11.10 -4.69
N TYR A 635 25.15 -10.70 -3.44
CA TYR A 635 26.27 -10.28 -2.61
C TYR A 635 26.62 -11.36 -1.57
N PRO A 636 27.88 -11.51 -1.19
CA PRO A 636 28.29 -12.51 -0.19
C PRO A 636 27.61 -12.28 1.16
N SER A 637 27.22 -13.36 1.85
CA SER A 637 26.81 -13.32 3.26
C SER A 637 28.00 -13.10 4.20
N ALA A 638 27.76 -12.69 5.43
CA ALA A 638 28.80 -12.53 6.46
C ALA A 638 29.49 -13.87 6.79
N GLY A 639 28.74 -14.97 6.79
CA GLY A 639 29.19 -16.32 7.05
C GLY A 639 28.40 -17.33 6.24
N ASP A 640 28.29 -18.56 6.73
CA ASP A 640 27.40 -19.58 6.16
C ASP A 640 25.96 -19.10 6.24
N ALA A 641 25.17 -19.36 5.18
CA ALA A 641 23.79 -18.92 5.08
C ALA A 641 22.99 -19.82 4.15
N ASP A 642 21.68 -19.87 4.35
CA ASP A 642 20.72 -20.57 3.48
C ASP A 642 19.41 -19.78 3.46
N ASN A 643 19.25 -18.92 2.46
CA ASN A 643 18.14 -17.98 2.35
C ASN A 643 17.39 -18.17 1.03
N THR A 644 16.09 -17.98 1.06
CA THR A 644 15.23 -18.16 -0.12
C THR A 644 14.33 -16.95 -0.31
N TYR A 645 14.37 -16.36 -1.50
CA TYR A 645 13.46 -15.31 -1.94
C TYR A 645 12.41 -15.88 -2.90
N THR A 646 11.17 -15.44 -2.79
CA THR A 646 10.08 -15.86 -3.68
C THR A 646 9.84 -14.81 -4.75
N LEU A 647 10.15 -15.14 -5.99
CA LEU A 647 9.74 -14.36 -7.16
C LEU A 647 8.28 -14.70 -7.49
N TYR A 648 7.44 -13.68 -7.61
CA TYR A 648 6.02 -13.80 -7.97
C TYR A 648 5.76 -13.25 -9.36
N GLU A 649 4.90 -13.92 -10.12
CA GLU A 649 4.48 -13.53 -11.46
C GLU A 649 3.02 -13.90 -11.71
N ASP A 650 2.29 -13.03 -12.41
CA ASP A 650 0.96 -13.24 -12.95
C ASP A 650 0.76 -12.40 -14.22
N ASP A 651 -0.47 -12.28 -14.71
CA ASP A 651 -0.76 -11.46 -15.91
C ASP A 651 -0.64 -9.95 -15.67
N GLY A 652 -0.57 -9.53 -14.41
CA GLY A 652 -0.41 -8.14 -13.99
C GLY A 652 -1.67 -7.28 -14.04
N VAL A 653 -2.83 -7.80 -14.45
CA VAL A 653 -4.00 -6.96 -14.78
C VAL A 653 -5.32 -7.52 -14.25
N THR A 654 -5.55 -8.84 -14.39
CA THR A 654 -6.84 -9.46 -14.05
C THR A 654 -6.91 -9.91 -12.59
N ARG A 655 -8.11 -10.23 -12.12
CA ARG A 655 -8.36 -10.82 -10.81
C ARG A 655 -8.14 -12.34 -10.77
N ASP A 656 -7.67 -12.94 -11.86
CA ASP A 656 -7.50 -14.39 -11.96
C ASP A 656 -6.49 -14.94 -10.94
N TYR A 657 -5.57 -14.10 -10.41
CA TYR A 657 -4.69 -14.48 -9.32
C TYR A 657 -5.47 -14.93 -8.07
N GLU A 658 -6.67 -14.40 -7.79
CA GLU A 658 -7.55 -14.82 -6.69
C GLU A 658 -8.04 -16.27 -6.86
N GLN A 659 -8.03 -16.77 -8.09
CA GLN A 659 -8.36 -18.14 -8.47
C GLN A 659 -7.13 -19.04 -8.62
N GLY A 660 -5.95 -18.54 -8.23
CA GLY A 660 -4.70 -19.27 -8.32
C GLY A 660 -3.96 -19.16 -9.66
N ALA A 661 -4.39 -18.27 -10.58
CA ALA A 661 -3.70 -18.02 -11.83
C ALA A 661 -2.47 -17.12 -11.62
N TYR A 662 -1.45 -17.64 -10.98
CA TYR A 662 -0.16 -17.02 -10.76
C TYR A 662 0.95 -18.08 -10.68
N ALA A 663 2.19 -17.63 -10.70
CA ALA A 663 3.34 -18.49 -10.57
C ALA A 663 4.33 -17.95 -9.54
N THR A 664 5.02 -18.87 -8.84
CA THR A 664 6.11 -18.53 -7.93
C THR A 664 7.36 -19.32 -8.27
N THR A 665 8.51 -18.65 -8.14
CA THR A 665 9.83 -19.27 -8.33
C THR A 665 10.68 -18.99 -7.10
N GLN A 666 11.16 -20.05 -6.45
CA GLN A 666 12.05 -19.92 -5.30
C GLN A 666 13.48 -19.70 -5.76
N LEU A 667 14.09 -18.60 -5.33
CA LEU A 667 15.47 -18.21 -5.58
C LEU A 667 16.27 -18.42 -4.29
N ASN A 668 17.05 -19.50 -4.25
CA ASN A 668 17.78 -19.87 -3.05
C ASN A 668 19.26 -19.45 -3.16
N TYR A 669 19.76 -18.77 -2.14
CA TYR A 669 21.18 -18.54 -1.88
C TYR A 669 21.63 -19.45 -0.75
N ARG A 670 22.71 -20.21 -0.98
CA ARG A 670 23.34 -21.01 0.06
C ARG A 670 24.85 -20.83 0.02
N ARG A 671 25.44 -20.55 1.18
CA ARG A 671 26.90 -20.53 1.37
C ARG A 671 27.31 -21.51 2.43
N THR A 672 28.35 -22.30 2.14
CA THR A 672 29.00 -23.19 3.09
C THR A 672 30.50 -23.08 2.89
N GLY A 673 31.18 -22.45 3.85
CA GLY A 673 32.60 -22.12 3.74
C GLY A 673 32.91 -21.25 2.50
N ARG A 674 33.67 -21.80 1.55
CA ARG A 674 34.07 -21.09 0.31
C ARG A 674 33.12 -21.34 -0.87
N VAL A 675 32.11 -22.17 -0.71
CA VAL A 675 31.19 -22.53 -1.78
C VAL A 675 29.90 -21.75 -1.63
N THR A 676 29.59 -20.93 -2.64
CA THR A 676 28.28 -20.27 -2.78
C THR A 676 27.49 -20.97 -3.88
N THR A 677 26.25 -21.33 -3.58
CA THR A 677 25.31 -21.95 -4.52
C THR A 677 24.09 -21.05 -4.68
N VAL A 678 23.77 -20.70 -5.91
CA VAL A 678 22.51 -20.03 -6.27
C VAL A 678 21.65 -21.04 -7.02
N THR A 679 20.45 -21.29 -6.51
CA THR A 679 19.51 -22.26 -7.09
C THR A 679 18.21 -21.57 -7.47
N VAL A 680 17.84 -21.64 -8.74
CA VAL A 680 16.49 -21.31 -9.22
C VAL A 680 15.70 -22.60 -9.21
N ARG A 681 14.70 -22.70 -8.33
CA ARG A 681 13.84 -23.89 -8.25
C ARG A 681 12.85 -23.92 -9.42
N PRO A 682 12.31 -25.08 -9.78
CA PRO A 682 11.24 -25.17 -10.77
C PRO A 682 10.09 -24.23 -10.41
N THR A 683 9.64 -23.41 -11.35
CA THR A 683 8.50 -22.51 -11.17
C THR A 683 7.24 -23.32 -10.87
N ALA A 684 6.52 -22.98 -9.82
CA ALA A 684 5.22 -23.54 -9.45
C ALA A 684 4.08 -22.61 -9.90
N GLY A 685 2.92 -23.18 -10.25
CA GLY A 685 1.76 -22.41 -10.73
C GLY A 685 1.84 -22.03 -12.20
N SER A 686 0.79 -21.39 -12.71
CA SER A 686 0.71 -20.94 -14.11
C SER A 686 -0.34 -19.84 -14.27
N TYR A 687 -0.17 -19.01 -15.30
CA TYR A 687 -1.08 -17.95 -15.67
C TYR A 687 -1.04 -17.71 -17.18
N GLU A 688 -2.01 -17.02 -17.72
CA GLU A 688 -2.05 -16.67 -19.13
C GLU A 688 -0.92 -15.71 -19.52
N GLY A 689 -0.22 -15.98 -20.63
CA GLY A 689 0.93 -15.18 -21.06
C GLY A 689 2.26 -15.53 -20.37
N GLN A 690 2.28 -16.55 -19.49
CA GLN A 690 3.51 -16.96 -18.81
C GLN A 690 4.62 -17.35 -19.80
N VAL A 691 5.84 -16.85 -19.57
CA VAL A 691 7.01 -17.31 -20.31
C VAL A 691 7.28 -18.78 -20.00
N VAL A 692 7.58 -19.58 -21.03
CA VAL A 692 7.90 -21.03 -20.88
C VAL A 692 9.39 -21.30 -20.79
N LYS A 693 10.21 -20.37 -21.29
CA LYS A 693 11.69 -20.45 -21.23
C LYS A 693 12.23 -19.10 -20.74
N ARG A 694 13.25 -19.17 -19.90
CA ARG A 694 13.91 -18.01 -19.32
C ARG A 694 15.41 -18.18 -19.33
N ALA A 695 16.12 -17.12 -19.74
CA ALA A 695 17.56 -16.97 -19.54
C ALA A 695 17.84 -16.40 -18.15
N TYR A 696 19.04 -16.70 -17.61
CA TYR A 696 19.43 -16.18 -16.31
C TYR A 696 20.79 -15.50 -16.42
N ARG A 697 20.89 -14.33 -15.78
CA ARG A 697 22.13 -13.57 -15.66
C ARG A 697 22.45 -13.41 -14.18
N LEU A 698 23.50 -14.09 -13.70
CA LEU A 698 23.96 -13.96 -12.34
C LEU A 698 25.05 -12.88 -12.27
N GLN A 699 24.77 -11.81 -11.51
CA GLN A 699 25.69 -10.74 -11.17
C GLN A 699 26.30 -11.01 -9.79
N LEU A 700 27.60 -10.96 -9.68
CA LEU A 700 28.38 -11.28 -8.48
C LEU A 700 29.26 -10.09 -8.07
N PRO A 701 28.67 -8.95 -7.65
CA PRO A 701 29.45 -7.85 -7.10
C PRO A 701 30.10 -8.28 -5.77
N ALA A 702 31.25 -7.70 -5.45
CA ALA A 702 32.03 -7.97 -4.24
C ALA A 702 32.40 -9.45 -4.01
N ALA A 703 32.32 -10.31 -5.04
CA ALA A 703 32.61 -11.75 -4.92
C ALA A 703 34.10 -12.06 -4.71
N GLY A 704 34.98 -11.08 -4.86
CA GLY A 704 36.44 -11.31 -4.83
C GLY A 704 36.92 -12.15 -6.03
N LYS A 705 38.00 -12.90 -5.83
CA LYS A 705 38.53 -13.80 -6.88
C LYS A 705 37.72 -15.08 -6.95
N ILE A 706 37.06 -15.32 -8.09
CA ILE A 706 36.35 -16.57 -8.36
C ILE A 706 37.34 -17.58 -8.91
N GLU A 707 37.57 -18.69 -8.20
CA GLU A 707 38.46 -19.77 -8.62
C GLU A 707 37.78 -20.73 -9.59
N ARG A 708 36.48 -20.99 -9.37
CA ARG A 708 35.70 -21.91 -10.21
C ARG A 708 34.22 -21.55 -10.18
N ALA A 709 33.59 -21.71 -11.32
CA ALA A 709 32.13 -21.66 -11.42
C ALA A 709 31.59 -22.81 -12.25
N LYS A 710 30.37 -23.30 -11.88
CA LYS A 710 29.66 -24.35 -12.58
C LYS A 710 28.19 -24.00 -12.75
N VAL A 711 27.60 -24.37 -13.86
CA VAL A 711 26.15 -24.33 -14.12
C VAL A 711 25.67 -25.74 -14.45
N GLY A 712 24.77 -26.28 -13.65
CA GLY A 712 24.29 -27.68 -13.81
C GLY A 712 25.42 -28.69 -13.81
N GLY A 713 26.48 -28.49 -13.00
CA GLY A 713 27.68 -29.33 -12.92
C GLY A 713 28.73 -29.09 -13.99
N ARG A 714 28.45 -28.31 -15.05
CA ARG A 714 29.42 -27.99 -16.13
C ARG A 714 30.20 -26.73 -15.77
N SER A 715 31.53 -26.75 -15.97
CA SER A 715 32.39 -25.59 -15.74
C SER A 715 32.03 -24.46 -16.70
N VAL A 716 31.94 -23.25 -16.14
CA VAL A 716 31.72 -22.01 -16.87
C VAL A 716 32.77 -20.98 -16.41
N LYS A 717 33.10 -20.01 -17.29
CA LYS A 717 34.02 -18.94 -16.98
C LYS A 717 33.21 -17.67 -16.69
N PRO A 718 33.23 -17.12 -15.47
CA PRO A 718 32.67 -15.79 -15.21
C PRO A 718 33.38 -14.72 -16.01
N VAL A 719 32.64 -13.76 -16.55
CA VAL A 719 33.19 -12.61 -17.29
C VAL A 719 33.10 -11.38 -16.37
N PHE A 720 34.17 -10.63 -16.25
CA PHE A 720 34.11 -9.35 -15.52
C PHE A 720 33.51 -8.28 -16.42
N ASP A 721 32.45 -7.66 -15.95
CA ASP A 721 31.78 -6.56 -16.64
C ASP A 721 32.30 -5.23 -16.04
N GLU A 722 33.04 -4.48 -16.85
CA GLU A 722 33.66 -3.21 -16.43
C GLU A 722 32.63 -2.12 -16.09
N LYS A 723 31.47 -2.13 -16.74
CA LYS A 723 30.39 -1.16 -16.49
C LYS A 723 29.67 -1.46 -15.18
N LEU A 724 29.40 -2.73 -14.92
CA LEU A 724 28.76 -3.19 -13.70
C LEU A 724 29.75 -3.38 -12.53
N LYS A 725 31.05 -3.35 -12.82
CA LYS A 725 32.14 -3.62 -11.86
C LYS A 725 31.94 -4.94 -11.10
N CYS A 726 31.46 -5.96 -11.77
CA CYS A 726 31.20 -7.26 -11.17
C CYS A 726 31.44 -8.43 -12.14
N HIS A 727 31.58 -9.62 -11.58
CA HIS A 727 31.58 -10.84 -12.38
C HIS A 727 30.16 -11.22 -12.81
N VAL A 728 29.99 -11.67 -14.04
CA VAL A 728 28.72 -12.09 -14.63
C VAL A 728 28.83 -13.51 -15.14
N ILE A 729 27.80 -14.32 -14.86
CA ILE A 729 27.61 -15.66 -15.42
C ILE A 729 26.29 -15.65 -16.20
N GLU A 730 26.37 -15.89 -17.51
CA GLU A 730 25.19 -16.04 -18.37
C GLU A 730 24.76 -17.51 -18.43
N VAL A 731 23.46 -17.75 -18.23
CA VAL A 731 22.84 -19.07 -18.38
C VAL A 731 21.83 -18.98 -19.51
N PRO A 732 22.03 -19.75 -20.59
CA PRO A 732 21.10 -19.77 -21.71
C PRO A 732 19.67 -20.12 -21.31
N ALA A 733 18.70 -19.65 -22.10
CA ALA A 733 17.29 -19.89 -21.84
C ALA A 733 16.97 -21.37 -21.66
N ALA A 734 16.36 -21.72 -20.56
CA ALA A 734 15.91 -23.06 -20.19
C ALA A 734 14.41 -23.03 -19.85
N ASP A 735 13.78 -24.20 -19.86
CA ASP A 735 12.42 -24.37 -19.41
C ASP A 735 12.31 -23.96 -17.93
N ILE A 736 11.38 -23.08 -17.59
CA ILE A 736 11.18 -22.56 -16.22
C ILE A 736 10.78 -23.65 -15.21
N ARG A 737 10.35 -24.83 -15.68
CA ARG A 737 10.04 -25.99 -14.84
C ARG A 737 11.27 -26.83 -14.49
N ARG A 738 12.46 -26.42 -14.96
CA ARG A 738 13.72 -27.09 -14.63
C ARG A 738 14.51 -26.29 -13.61
N GLU A 739 15.11 -27.00 -12.66
CA GLU A 739 16.05 -26.41 -11.72
C GLU A 739 17.30 -25.90 -12.45
N VAL A 740 17.73 -24.70 -12.09
CA VAL A 740 19.02 -24.14 -12.50
C VAL A 740 19.88 -23.95 -11.26
N LYS A 741 21.01 -24.66 -11.20
CA LYS A 741 21.96 -24.61 -10.09
C LYS A 741 23.28 -24.02 -10.58
N ILE A 742 23.74 -22.96 -9.90
CA ILE A 742 25.00 -22.27 -10.16
C ILE A 742 25.87 -22.37 -8.90
N GLU A 743 27.06 -22.95 -9.02
CA GLU A 743 28.02 -23.10 -7.93
C GLU A 743 29.23 -22.23 -8.18
N ILE A 744 29.64 -21.46 -7.19
CA ILE A 744 30.79 -20.53 -7.22
C ILE A 744 31.72 -20.89 -6.06
N ILE A 745 33.02 -21.02 -6.36
CA ILE A 745 34.08 -21.24 -5.38
C ILE A 745 35.05 -20.09 -5.47
N GLY A 746 35.21 -19.37 -4.33
CA GLY A 746 36.09 -18.22 -4.27
C GLY A 746 36.57 -17.88 -2.87
#